data_6211920abe94bc2fc000fa3507403a0e
#
_entry.id   6211920abe94bc2fc000fa3507403a0e
#
_cell.length_a   1.000
_cell.length_b   1.000
_cell.length_c   1.000
_cell.angle_alpha   90.00
_cell.angle_beta   90.00
_cell.angle_gamma   90.00
#
_symmetry.space_group_name_H-M   'P 1'
#
loop_
_entity.id
_entity.type
_entity.pdbx_description
1 polymer ?
#
loop_
_entity_poly.entity_id
_entity_poly.type
_entity_poly.pdbx_seq_one_letter_code
_entity_poly.pdbx_strand_id
1 'polypeptide(L)'
;MSRYIATRAIRGANALVAEADALLAKAITEKGADTPVAFPNTAYYLPVALGMMGHEVSKLSDLVPVMDTAKKMLHAVPGENVWVPYLGETLDAGQATLLAAETIEGVRFTLGQQPEPYPGFHLAGGTSFTSPEFQAANGDGHLNGPIDDIQLRSWGIQLVDGRMPGFAAIVGAARTNKAAVAIVRELQQRNILVFLSGNVNGRSIIDQLHEEGVEMGYDTYIVPFGRDTISAIYALGFATRSALTFGGMKGGQWRKILLYNKFRVFAFVLALGEVDDLKYAAAAGAISYGFPTIADTVIPQILPTGVTRYEHVISMPWNEIEAETDEEKAAKLVQRCIEVRGVKVRITQVPIPVPYGSAFEGEVVRKQDMRVEFGGKHSRCFEYLKMADFDAVQDSKITIVGLGFENVEPQGATDMGIVVEVAGRKMQKDFEPVLERQIHHFVNGASGIQHIGQRDIAWIRISNAAADKGFDLKHFGEILIARFKGDFGAIVDKVQVTIYTEPAEFAKWLEIARAAYQERNVRLADMTDESVDIFYSCTLCQSFAPTHVCVVSPQRLGLCGAYNWLDCKASFEINPTGPNQPIPKGQLVDEWKGVWTGPTEFVYDHSQRTVSAVTMYSIMENPMTACGCFECIAMLIPEANGIMVVSREDPSMTPAGMTFSTLAGMAGGGLQTPGVMGVGKYFLTSPKFVRADGGFKRVVWMSSILKETMASELAAVAEREGDAELINRIADERNVTTVEELTAWLEEHQHPALTMPPIF
;
A
#
# COMPACT_ATOMS: atom_id res chain seq x y z
N MET A 1 14.51 -29.56 19.12
CA MET A 1 15.60 -28.62 18.72
C MET A 1 16.92 -29.21 19.22
N SER A 2 17.98 -29.05 18.48
CA SER A 2 19.26 -29.61 18.94
C SER A 2 19.80 -28.81 20.14
N ARG A 3 20.51 -29.47 21.04
CA ARG A 3 21.16 -28.82 22.18
C ARG A 3 22.11 -27.70 21.74
N TYR A 4 22.76 -27.88 20.61
CA TYR A 4 23.67 -26.92 20.03
C TYR A 4 22.95 -25.59 19.71
N ILE A 5 21.82 -25.65 19.01
CA ILE A 5 21.03 -24.46 18.63
C ILE A 5 20.47 -23.79 19.88
N ALA A 6 19.88 -24.55 20.81
CA ALA A 6 19.32 -23.99 22.03
C ALA A 6 20.36 -23.26 22.88
N THR A 7 21.54 -23.87 23.07
CA THR A 7 22.64 -23.24 23.84
C THR A 7 23.11 -21.93 23.21
N ARG A 8 23.27 -21.92 21.88
CA ARG A 8 23.69 -20.74 21.13
C ARG A 8 22.64 -19.62 21.20
N ALA A 9 21.37 -19.95 21.01
CA ALA A 9 20.26 -18.98 21.08
C ALA A 9 20.12 -18.39 22.49
N ILE A 10 20.19 -19.21 23.54
CA ILE A 10 20.10 -18.74 24.93
C ILE A 10 21.29 -17.83 25.27
N ARG A 11 22.49 -18.18 24.82
CA ARG A 11 23.70 -17.34 25.04
C ARG A 11 23.56 -16.00 24.34
N GLY A 12 23.12 -15.98 23.07
CA GLY A 12 22.91 -14.75 22.32
C GLY A 12 21.82 -13.88 22.95
N ALA A 13 20.71 -14.45 23.40
CA ALA A 13 19.64 -13.72 24.08
C ALA A 13 20.10 -13.08 25.38
N ASN A 14 20.86 -13.85 26.23
CA ASN A 14 21.41 -13.30 27.48
C ASN A 14 22.34 -12.10 27.21
N ALA A 15 23.20 -12.19 26.21
CA ALA A 15 24.10 -11.11 25.84
C ALA A 15 23.33 -9.87 25.37
N LEU A 16 22.34 -10.06 24.48
CA LEU A 16 21.56 -8.93 23.93
C LEU A 16 20.69 -8.25 24.98
N VAL A 17 20.04 -9.01 25.86
CA VAL A 17 19.24 -8.44 26.95
C VAL A 17 20.11 -7.64 27.92
N ALA A 18 21.33 -8.12 28.23
CA ALA A 18 22.29 -7.37 29.06
C ALA A 18 22.72 -6.06 28.38
N GLU A 19 22.98 -6.07 27.07
CA GLU A 19 23.30 -4.87 26.29
C GLU A 19 22.15 -3.87 26.31
N ALA A 20 20.92 -4.33 26.04
CA ALA A 20 19.73 -3.50 26.02
C ALA A 20 19.47 -2.84 27.38
N ASP A 21 19.59 -3.59 28.47
CA ASP A 21 19.41 -3.08 29.83
C ASP A 21 20.44 -2.01 30.21
N ALA A 22 21.71 -2.25 29.87
CA ALA A 22 22.78 -1.27 30.09
C ALA A 22 22.59 0.00 29.27
N LEU A 23 22.19 -0.14 28.01
CA LEU A 23 21.93 1.00 27.11
C LEU A 23 20.74 1.82 27.58
N LEU A 24 19.65 1.18 28.00
CA LEU A 24 18.47 1.86 28.56
C LEU A 24 18.81 2.61 29.85
N ALA A 25 19.52 1.98 30.78
CA ALA A 25 19.96 2.62 32.02
C ALA A 25 20.83 3.85 31.76
N LYS A 26 21.74 3.74 30.78
CA LYS A 26 22.58 4.89 30.35
C LYS A 26 21.69 6.00 29.76
N ALA A 27 20.77 5.68 28.86
CA ALA A 27 19.89 6.67 28.25
C ALA A 27 19.02 7.41 29.29
N ILE A 28 18.46 6.70 30.23
CA ILE A 28 17.68 7.29 31.33
C ILE A 28 18.55 8.23 32.17
N THR A 29 19.81 7.87 32.43
CA THR A 29 20.76 8.69 33.19
C THR A 29 21.14 9.96 32.42
N GLU A 30 21.37 9.87 31.13
CA GLU A 30 21.84 10.97 30.28
C GLU A 30 20.73 11.94 29.85
N LYS A 31 19.56 11.42 29.55
CA LYS A 31 18.44 12.18 28.96
C LYS A 31 17.26 12.37 29.91
N GLY A 32 17.11 11.53 30.92
CA GLY A 32 15.97 11.50 31.82
C GLY A 32 14.91 10.46 31.44
N ALA A 33 14.22 9.93 32.45
CA ALA A 33 13.24 8.85 32.32
C ALA A 33 12.01 9.23 31.46
N ASP A 34 11.65 10.50 31.44
CA ASP A 34 10.47 11.02 30.71
C ASP A 34 10.81 11.47 29.27
N THR A 35 12.03 11.23 28.81
CA THR A 35 12.41 11.54 27.42
C THR A 35 11.59 10.71 26.44
N PRO A 36 10.93 11.34 25.44
CA PRO A 36 10.12 10.64 24.47
C PRO A 36 10.94 9.65 23.63
N VAL A 37 10.42 8.45 23.45
CA VAL A 37 10.92 7.43 22.50
C VAL A 37 10.10 7.46 21.20
N ALA A 38 8.83 7.82 21.29
CA ALA A 38 7.97 7.93 20.14
C ALA A 38 8.37 9.12 19.23
N PHE A 39 8.26 8.93 17.92
CA PHE A 39 8.56 9.96 16.94
C PHE A 39 7.42 10.98 16.87
N PRO A 40 7.69 12.28 17.02
CA PRO A 40 6.67 13.31 16.91
C PRO A 40 5.98 13.27 15.54
N ASN A 41 4.65 13.40 15.53
CA ASN A 41 3.81 13.45 14.32
C ASN A 41 3.88 12.22 13.39
N THR A 42 4.30 11.08 13.90
CA THR A 42 4.25 9.79 13.20
C THR A 42 3.33 8.82 13.93
N ALA A 43 2.81 7.83 13.20
CA ALA A 43 2.08 6.71 13.81
C ALA A 43 3.02 5.62 14.34
N TYR A 44 4.28 5.98 14.60
CA TYR A 44 5.27 5.04 15.06
C TYR A 44 5.00 4.57 16.50
N TYR A 45 5.11 3.29 16.69
CA TYR A 45 5.06 2.61 17.99
C TYR A 45 5.97 1.38 17.95
N LEU A 46 6.41 0.91 19.10
CA LEU A 46 7.21 -0.31 19.20
C LEU A 46 6.29 -1.55 19.09
N PRO A 47 6.24 -2.20 17.91
CA PRO A 47 5.19 -3.18 17.62
C PRO A 47 5.34 -4.48 18.41
N VAL A 48 6.55 -4.84 18.81
CA VAL A 48 6.81 -6.07 19.56
C VAL A 48 6.32 -5.91 21.01
N ALA A 49 6.68 -4.82 21.67
CA ALA A 49 6.24 -4.53 23.03
C ALA A 49 4.71 -4.42 23.08
N LEU A 50 4.10 -3.67 22.15
CA LEU A 50 2.65 -3.57 22.07
C LEU A 50 2.01 -4.92 21.74
N GLY A 51 2.50 -5.64 20.76
CA GLY A 51 1.92 -6.91 20.30
C GLY A 51 1.99 -8.01 21.36
N MET A 52 3.15 -8.15 22.02
CA MET A 52 3.36 -9.18 23.06
C MET A 52 2.70 -8.85 24.37
N MET A 53 2.90 -7.63 24.85
CA MET A 53 2.58 -7.23 26.22
C MET A 53 1.31 -6.37 26.32
N GLY A 54 0.85 -5.79 25.21
CA GLY A 54 -0.18 -4.75 25.22
C GLY A 54 0.31 -3.43 25.85
N HIS A 55 1.63 -3.24 25.91
CA HIS A 55 2.26 -2.10 26.55
C HIS A 55 2.67 -1.08 25.49
N GLU A 56 2.10 0.11 25.58
CA GLU A 56 2.47 1.23 24.72
C GLU A 56 3.73 1.92 25.26
N VAL A 57 4.70 2.14 24.40
CA VAL A 57 5.96 2.81 24.75
C VAL A 57 5.94 4.20 24.14
N SER A 58 5.99 5.22 24.97
CA SER A 58 6.04 6.63 24.57
C SER A 58 7.28 7.36 25.09
N LYS A 59 7.90 6.86 26.15
CA LYS A 59 9.08 7.43 26.80
C LYS A 59 10.03 6.36 27.33
N LEU A 60 11.27 6.74 27.66
CA LEU A 60 12.31 5.80 28.10
C LEU A 60 11.90 4.94 29.29
N SER A 61 11.19 5.51 30.27
CA SER A 61 10.73 4.74 31.43
C SER A 61 9.74 3.64 31.08
N ASP A 62 9.02 3.75 29.96
CA ASP A 62 8.07 2.73 29.52
C ASP A 62 8.78 1.47 28.98
N LEU A 63 10.07 1.57 28.66
CA LEU A 63 10.91 0.43 28.27
C LEU A 63 11.40 -0.41 29.46
N VAL A 64 11.34 0.12 30.70
CA VAL A 64 11.77 -0.61 31.90
C VAL A 64 10.95 -1.90 32.10
N PRO A 65 9.59 -1.87 32.11
CA PRO A 65 8.81 -3.10 32.23
C PRO A 65 8.99 -4.04 31.04
N VAL A 66 9.34 -3.54 29.85
CA VAL A 66 9.67 -4.36 28.70
C VAL A 66 10.95 -5.16 28.97
N MET A 67 11.99 -4.51 29.45
CA MET A 67 13.26 -5.16 29.83
C MET A 67 13.10 -6.10 31.02
N ASP A 68 12.27 -5.77 32.01
CA ASP A 68 11.96 -6.66 33.13
C ASP A 68 11.27 -7.94 32.67
N THR A 69 10.42 -7.82 31.65
CA THR A 69 9.77 -8.98 31.03
C THR A 69 10.79 -9.83 30.25
N ALA A 70 11.65 -9.19 29.46
CA ALA A 70 12.73 -9.89 28.73
C ALA A 70 13.66 -10.66 29.69
N LYS A 71 14.09 -10.02 30.79
CA LYS A 71 14.92 -10.67 31.82
C LYS A 71 14.25 -11.91 32.44
N LYS A 72 12.93 -11.88 32.68
CA LYS A 72 12.18 -13.02 33.21
C LYS A 72 12.09 -14.20 32.23
N MET A 73 12.26 -13.95 30.96
CA MET A 73 12.27 -14.98 29.92
C MET A 73 13.66 -15.62 29.70
N LEU A 74 14.69 -15.09 30.34
CA LEU A 74 16.04 -15.64 30.21
C LEU A 74 16.23 -16.93 30.99
N HIS A 75 16.91 -17.88 30.37
CA HIS A 75 17.31 -19.13 30.97
C HIS A 75 18.82 -19.17 31.17
N ALA A 76 19.27 -19.97 32.15
CA ALA A 76 20.68 -20.21 32.34
C ALA A 76 21.28 -20.87 31.10
N VAL A 77 22.48 -20.45 30.69
CA VAL A 77 23.16 -21.04 29.54
C VAL A 77 23.47 -22.49 29.86
N PRO A 78 23.00 -23.46 29.04
CA PRO A 78 23.26 -24.88 29.31
C PRO A 78 24.76 -25.19 29.27
N GLY A 79 25.28 -25.91 30.28
CA GLY A 79 26.62 -26.48 30.26
C GLY A 79 26.70 -27.67 29.30
N GLU A 80 27.91 -28.16 29.04
CA GLU A 80 28.12 -29.31 28.14
C GLU A 80 27.33 -30.57 28.51
N ASN A 81 27.04 -30.76 29.81
CA ASN A 81 26.33 -31.89 30.35
C ASN A 81 24.89 -31.65 30.73
N VAL A 82 24.34 -30.48 30.46
CA VAL A 82 22.95 -30.14 30.79
C VAL A 82 22.08 -30.47 29.59
N TRP A 83 21.09 -31.30 29.82
CA TRP A 83 20.05 -31.58 28.84
C TRP A 83 19.06 -30.44 28.80
N VAL A 84 18.92 -29.78 27.65
CA VAL A 84 17.88 -28.77 27.41
C VAL A 84 16.79 -29.45 26.59
N PRO A 85 15.71 -29.87 27.23
CA PRO A 85 14.70 -30.68 26.54
C PRO A 85 13.85 -29.91 25.58
N TYR A 86 13.85 -28.55 25.57
CA TYR A 86 12.69 -27.89 25.11
C TYR A 86 12.90 -26.73 24.12
N LEU A 87 11.99 -26.78 23.17
CA LEU A 87 11.56 -25.67 22.35
C LEU A 87 11.14 -24.44 23.21
N GLY A 88 10.56 -24.66 24.41
CA GLY A 88 10.07 -23.59 25.30
C GLY A 88 11.13 -22.57 25.68
N GLU A 89 12.26 -23.05 26.24
CA GLU A 89 13.35 -22.16 26.65
C GLU A 89 14.00 -21.45 25.49
N THR A 90 14.02 -22.06 24.31
CA THR A 90 14.52 -21.40 23.11
C THR A 90 13.54 -20.37 22.57
N LEU A 91 12.24 -20.61 22.66
CA LEU A 91 11.22 -19.63 22.29
C LEU A 91 11.20 -18.45 23.27
N ASP A 92 11.36 -18.71 24.57
CA ASP A 92 11.51 -17.66 25.57
C ASP A 92 12.73 -16.78 25.29
N ALA A 93 13.88 -17.41 25.01
CA ALA A 93 15.09 -16.70 24.59
C ALA A 93 14.86 -15.89 23.32
N GLY A 94 14.12 -16.42 22.35
CA GLY A 94 13.74 -15.72 21.14
C GLY A 94 12.85 -14.51 21.40
N GLN A 95 11.86 -14.64 22.28
CA GLN A 95 10.99 -13.53 22.67
C GLN A 95 11.76 -12.45 23.44
N ALA A 96 12.63 -12.85 24.37
CA ALA A 96 13.51 -11.92 25.06
C ALA A 96 14.42 -11.14 24.10
N THR A 97 14.93 -11.86 23.08
CA THR A 97 15.74 -11.25 22.00
C THR A 97 14.97 -10.18 21.23
N LEU A 98 13.71 -10.44 20.89
CA LEU A 98 12.87 -9.47 20.16
C LEU A 98 12.60 -8.20 21.00
N LEU A 99 12.25 -8.36 22.26
CA LEU A 99 12.04 -7.23 23.18
C LEU A 99 13.32 -6.41 23.41
N ALA A 100 14.45 -7.09 23.56
CA ALA A 100 15.74 -6.44 23.73
C ALA A 100 16.16 -5.67 22.46
N ALA A 101 16.01 -6.28 21.29
CA ALA A 101 16.34 -5.64 20.01
C ALA A 101 15.50 -4.38 19.78
N GLU A 102 14.20 -4.46 20.03
CA GLU A 102 13.29 -3.31 19.91
C GLU A 102 13.66 -2.21 20.91
N THR A 103 14.02 -2.58 22.14
CA THR A 103 14.50 -1.62 23.15
C THR A 103 15.79 -0.93 22.69
N ILE A 104 16.76 -1.67 22.15
CA ILE A 104 18.00 -1.10 21.63
C ILE A 104 17.72 -0.09 20.52
N GLU A 105 16.88 -0.44 19.56
CA GLU A 105 16.53 0.46 18.45
C GLU A 105 15.86 1.74 18.96
N GLY A 106 14.86 1.62 19.83
CA GLY A 106 14.19 2.78 20.42
C GLY A 106 15.13 3.69 21.22
N VAL A 107 16.04 3.10 22.00
CA VAL A 107 17.05 3.86 22.78
C VAL A 107 18.09 4.51 21.87
N ARG A 108 18.62 3.79 20.89
CA ARG A 108 19.58 4.36 19.91
C ARG A 108 18.99 5.56 19.20
N PHE A 109 17.74 5.46 18.79
CA PHE A 109 17.03 6.59 18.18
C PHE A 109 16.97 7.79 19.14
N THR A 110 16.55 7.58 20.38
CA THR A 110 16.46 8.64 21.39
C THR A 110 17.79 9.30 21.70
N LEU A 111 18.89 8.56 21.61
CA LEU A 111 20.24 9.06 21.83
C LEU A 111 20.88 9.71 20.58
N GLY A 112 20.22 9.67 19.43
CA GLY A 112 20.83 10.07 18.15
C GLY A 112 22.01 9.17 17.73
N GLN A 113 22.09 7.94 18.25
CA GLN A 113 23.16 6.98 17.97
C GLN A 113 22.75 6.04 16.85
N GLN A 114 22.69 6.58 15.68
CA GLN A 114 22.17 5.85 14.54
C GLN A 114 23.30 5.51 13.57
N PRO A 115 23.28 4.33 12.91
CA PRO A 115 24.26 4.02 11.90
C PRO A 115 24.24 5.06 10.79
N GLU A 116 25.40 5.41 10.28
CA GLU A 116 25.48 6.28 9.11
C GLU A 116 24.74 5.68 7.91
N PRO A 117 24.01 6.50 7.16
CA PRO A 117 23.33 6.04 5.94
C PRO A 117 24.34 5.47 4.94
N TYR A 118 23.92 4.47 4.17
CA TYR A 118 24.75 3.95 3.08
C TYR A 118 24.95 4.99 2.00
N PRO A 119 26.19 5.21 1.54
CA PRO A 119 26.44 6.09 0.40
C PRO A 119 25.67 5.61 -0.83
N GLY A 120 24.97 6.53 -1.50
CA GLY A 120 24.20 6.21 -2.71
C GLY A 120 22.84 5.56 -2.46
N PHE A 121 22.41 5.37 -1.24
CA PHE A 121 21.05 4.92 -0.95
C PHE A 121 20.05 6.05 -1.19
N HIS A 122 19.08 5.79 -2.04
CA HIS A 122 18.03 6.73 -2.42
C HIS A 122 16.65 6.17 -2.10
N LEU A 123 15.80 7.03 -1.57
CA LEU A 123 14.38 6.73 -1.42
C LEU A 123 13.64 6.94 -2.74
N ALA A 124 12.43 6.39 -2.85
CA ALA A 124 11.54 6.63 -3.98
C ALA A 124 11.43 8.14 -4.29
N GLY A 125 11.42 8.48 -5.56
CA GLY A 125 11.37 9.88 -5.99
C GLY A 125 12.70 10.65 -5.88
N GLY A 126 13.81 9.98 -5.66
CA GLY A 126 15.14 10.60 -5.54
C GLY A 126 15.42 11.23 -4.18
N THR A 127 14.58 10.94 -3.18
CA THR A 127 14.78 11.37 -1.80
C THR A 127 15.93 10.56 -1.18
N SER A 128 16.90 11.23 -0.60
CA SER A 128 18.00 10.59 0.12
C SER A 128 17.73 10.57 1.63
N PHE A 129 18.48 9.78 2.38
CA PHE A 129 18.44 9.79 3.86
C PHE A 129 18.64 11.15 4.50
N THR A 130 19.34 12.04 3.82
CA THR A 130 19.65 13.38 4.27
C THR A 130 18.64 14.41 3.80
N SER A 131 17.56 13.98 3.11
CA SER A 131 16.53 14.92 2.66
C SER A 131 15.77 15.53 3.83
N PRO A 132 15.37 16.81 3.74
CA PRO A 132 14.62 17.48 4.79
C PRO A 132 13.28 16.77 5.11
N GLU A 133 12.60 16.24 4.09
CA GLU A 133 11.34 15.52 4.25
C GLU A 133 11.55 14.24 5.06
N PHE A 134 12.60 13.51 4.79
CA PHE A 134 12.92 12.30 5.52
C PHE A 134 13.32 12.60 6.97
N GLN A 135 14.15 13.60 7.19
CA GLN A 135 14.53 14.07 8.51
C GLN A 135 13.33 14.56 9.33
N ALA A 136 12.42 15.30 8.68
CA ALA A 136 11.20 15.77 9.33
C ALA A 136 10.26 14.62 9.73
N ALA A 137 10.20 13.57 8.94
CA ALA A 137 9.35 12.40 9.22
C ALA A 137 9.94 11.49 10.30
N ASN A 138 11.26 11.35 10.37
CA ASN A 138 11.97 10.37 11.22
C ASN A 138 12.98 10.99 12.19
N GLY A 139 12.97 12.28 12.44
CA GLY A 139 13.99 12.94 13.23
C GLY A 139 15.31 13.06 12.45
N ASP A 140 16.36 12.42 12.87
CA ASP A 140 17.71 12.64 12.34
C ASP A 140 18.04 11.97 10.99
N GLY A 141 17.06 11.66 10.18
CA GLY A 141 17.26 11.13 8.83
C GLY A 141 17.68 9.67 8.79
N HIS A 142 17.11 8.86 9.61
CA HIS A 142 17.54 7.52 9.91
C HIS A 142 16.66 6.44 9.26
N LEU A 143 17.25 5.66 8.39
CA LEU A 143 16.56 4.53 7.76
C LEU A 143 16.57 3.25 8.61
N ASN A 144 17.50 3.13 9.52
CA ASN A 144 17.55 1.98 10.42
C ASN A 144 16.67 2.20 11.65
N GLY A 145 16.10 3.38 11.74
CA GLY A 145 15.09 3.66 12.74
C GLY A 145 13.75 3.07 12.37
N PRO A 146 12.85 3.26 13.26
CA PRO A 146 11.49 2.79 13.11
C PRO A 146 10.78 3.54 11.99
N ILE A 147 10.78 2.94 10.85
CA ILE A 147 9.99 3.38 9.71
C ILE A 147 8.57 2.95 9.95
N ASP A 148 7.66 3.89 9.98
CA ASP A 148 6.26 3.58 10.17
C ASP A 148 5.60 3.06 8.88
N ASP A 149 4.42 2.47 9.03
CA ASP A 149 3.67 1.93 7.90
C ASP A 149 3.22 3.03 6.94
N ILE A 150 3.04 4.26 7.43
CA ILE A 150 2.69 5.42 6.61
C ILE A 150 3.79 5.68 5.61
N GLN A 151 5.02 5.68 6.07
CA GLN A 151 6.18 5.96 5.25
C GLN A 151 6.44 4.86 4.22
N LEU A 152 6.35 3.59 4.62
CA LEU A 152 6.47 2.47 3.68
C LEU A 152 5.44 2.57 2.54
N ARG A 153 4.21 2.91 2.87
CA ARG A 153 3.15 3.04 1.88
C ARG A 153 3.28 4.29 1.03
N SER A 154 3.82 5.39 1.58
CA SER A 154 4.13 6.58 0.78
C SER A 154 5.16 6.27 -0.32
N TRP A 155 5.95 5.23 -0.13
CA TRP A 155 6.88 4.70 -1.13
C TRP A 155 6.29 3.63 -2.04
N GLY A 156 4.97 3.41 -2.00
CA GLY A 156 4.27 2.48 -2.87
C GLY A 156 4.27 1.03 -2.41
N ILE A 157 4.74 0.73 -1.20
CA ILE A 157 4.74 -0.64 -0.66
C ILE A 157 3.34 -0.96 -0.11
N GLN A 158 2.63 -1.85 -0.78
CA GLN A 158 1.32 -2.31 -0.34
C GLN A 158 1.45 -3.31 0.80
N LEU A 159 0.91 -2.96 1.95
CA LEU A 159 0.82 -3.84 3.12
C LEU A 159 -0.59 -4.37 3.35
N VAL A 160 -1.49 -4.24 2.38
CA VAL A 160 -2.90 -4.58 2.53
C VAL A 160 -3.29 -5.68 1.57
N ASP A 161 -3.91 -6.72 2.14
CA ASP A 161 -4.93 -7.48 1.48
C ASP A 161 -4.50 -8.37 0.31
N GLY A 162 -3.96 -9.53 0.64
CA GLY A 162 -3.60 -10.55 -0.37
C GLY A 162 -2.49 -10.13 -1.34
N ARG A 163 -2.14 -8.85 -1.32
CA ARG A 163 -1.04 -8.24 -2.05
C ARG A 163 0.14 -7.88 -1.16
N MET A 164 0.07 -8.24 0.13
CA MET A 164 1.20 -8.01 1.02
C MET A 164 2.42 -8.70 0.41
N PRO A 165 3.49 -7.94 0.11
CA PRO A 165 4.73 -8.55 -0.31
C PRO A 165 5.19 -9.50 0.79
N GLY A 166 5.82 -10.60 0.42
CA GLY A 166 6.57 -11.38 1.37
C GLY A 166 7.69 -10.55 1.97
N PHE A 167 8.12 -10.90 3.16
CA PHE A 167 9.31 -10.31 3.80
C PHE A 167 10.42 -11.33 3.88
N ALA A 168 11.63 -10.93 3.53
CA ALA A 168 12.84 -11.71 3.80
C ALA A 168 13.83 -10.85 4.57
N ALA A 169 14.22 -11.28 5.76
CA ALA A 169 15.34 -10.68 6.47
C ALA A 169 16.61 -11.46 6.13
N ILE A 170 17.54 -10.87 5.41
CA ILE A 170 18.84 -11.45 5.11
C ILE A 170 19.85 -10.95 6.13
N VAL A 171 20.54 -11.88 6.80
CA VAL A 171 21.49 -11.58 7.85
C VAL A 171 22.87 -12.14 7.49
N GLY A 172 23.84 -11.26 7.30
CA GLY A 172 25.23 -11.62 7.07
C GLY A 172 25.78 -11.23 5.72
N ALA A 173 26.57 -12.07 5.08
CA ALA A 173 27.18 -11.85 3.78
C ALA A 173 27.17 -13.14 2.95
N ALA A 174 26.89 -13.03 1.67
CA ALA A 174 27.00 -14.13 0.71
C ALA A 174 28.47 -14.46 0.43
N ARG A 175 28.74 -15.63 -0.13
CA ARG A 175 30.10 -16.07 -0.42
C ARG A 175 30.80 -15.21 -1.46
N THR A 176 30.06 -14.74 -2.44
CA THR A 176 30.54 -13.85 -3.50
C THR A 176 29.57 -12.71 -3.73
N ASN A 177 30.02 -11.62 -4.34
CA ASN A 177 29.14 -10.52 -4.71
C ASN A 177 28.08 -10.98 -5.73
N LYS A 178 28.45 -11.85 -6.66
CA LYS A 178 27.52 -12.42 -7.64
C LYS A 178 26.42 -13.23 -6.98
N ALA A 179 26.78 -14.06 -5.98
CA ALA A 179 25.79 -14.80 -5.19
C ALA A 179 24.87 -13.87 -4.42
N ALA A 180 25.39 -12.76 -3.86
CA ALA A 180 24.58 -11.74 -3.19
C ALA A 180 23.53 -11.14 -4.14
N VAL A 181 23.96 -10.71 -5.32
CA VAL A 181 23.09 -10.18 -6.36
C VAL A 181 22.04 -11.20 -6.79
N ALA A 182 22.45 -12.42 -7.07
CA ALA A 182 21.55 -13.48 -7.50
C ALA A 182 20.45 -13.77 -6.47
N ILE A 183 20.79 -13.91 -5.17
CA ILE A 183 19.83 -14.15 -4.08
C ILE A 183 18.82 -13.00 -4.01
N VAL A 184 19.30 -11.76 -3.99
CA VAL A 184 18.42 -10.60 -3.82
C VAL A 184 17.52 -10.39 -5.03
N ARG A 185 18.03 -10.57 -6.26
CA ARG A 185 17.22 -10.50 -7.48
C ARG A 185 16.15 -11.58 -7.54
N GLU A 186 16.48 -12.79 -7.11
CA GLU A 186 15.53 -13.89 -7.05
C GLU A 186 14.37 -13.59 -6.08
N LEU A 187 14.65 -12.96 -4.94
CA LEU A 187 13.63 -12.51 -4.00
C LEU A 187 12.80 -11.34 -4.56
N GLN A 188 13.46 -10.36 -5.14
CA GLN A 188 12.80 -9.19 -5.76
C GLN A 188 11.82 -9.58 -6.87
N GLN A 189 12.21 -10.52 -7.75
CA GLN A 189 11.34 -11.02 -8.82
C GLN A 189 10.08 -11.73 -8.29
N ARG A 190 10.12 -12.20 -7.05
CA ARG A 190 8.97 -12.81 -6.36
C ARG A 190 8.17 -11.83 -5.52
N ASN A 191 8.41 -10.53 -5.66
CA ASN A 191 7.78 -9.47 -4.86
C ASN A 191 8.00 -9.64 -3.35
N ILE A 192 9.16 -10.14 -2.97
CA ILE A 192 9.57 -10.26 -1.58
C ILE A 192 10.36 -9.01 -1.21
N LEU A 193 9.88 -8.27 -0.21
CA LEU A 193 10.59 -7.13 0.35
C LEU A 193 11.78 -7.64 1.17
N VAL A 194 12.99 -7.25 0.77
CA VAL A 194 14.22 -7.77 1.33
C VAL A 194 14.85 -6.76 2.28
N PHE A 195 14.93 -7.12 3.55
CA PHE A 195 15.67 -6.34 4.56
C PHE A 195 17.07 -6.93 4.71
N LEU A 196 18.08 -6.11 4.44
CA LEU A 196 19.48 -6.51 4.49
C LEU A 196 20.10 -6.08 5.80
N SER A 197 20.77 -6.99 6.49
CA SER A 197 21.41 -6.70 7.77
C SER A 197 22.53 -7.66 8.13
N GLY A 198 23.24 -7.34 9.22
CA GLY A 198 24.33 -8.17 9.74
C GLY A 198 25.58 -8.13 8.88
N ASN A 199 26.60 -8.81 9.37
CA ASN A 199 27.88 -8.96 8.68
C ASN A 199 28.54 -10.30 9.01
N VAL A 200 29.53 -10.66 8.20
CA VAL A 200 30.44 -11.76 8.43
C VAL A 200 31.86 -11.23 8.30
N ASN A 201 32.63 -11.26 9.40
CA ASN A 201 33.99 -10.72 9.43
C ASN A 201 34.08 -9.25 8.95
N GLY A 202 33.08 -8.41 9.31
CA GLY A 202 33.02 -7.02 8.96
C GLY A 202 32.47 -6.71 7.56
N ARG A 203 32.17 -7.71 6.74
CA ARG A 203 31.54 -7.56 5.42
C ARG A 203 30.05 -7.89 5.47
N SER A 204 29.24 -7.02 4.89
CA SER A 204 27.79 -7.20 4.80
C SER A 204 27.36 -7.51 3.37
N ILE A 205 26.20 -8.16 3.20
CA ILE A 205 25.56 -8.28 1.89
C ILE A 205 25.26 -6.89 1.29
N ILE A 206 25.03 -5.88 2.11
CA ILE A 206 24.84 -4.49 1.66
C ILE A 206 26.09 -3.99 0.94
N ASP A 207 27.28 -4.22 1.51
CA ASP A 207 28.55 -3.85 0.87
C ASP A 207 28.73 -4.55 -0.48
N GLN A 208 28.38 -5.84 -0.53
CA GLN A 208 28.45 -6.65 -1.74
C GLN A 208 27.55 -6.14 -2.85
N LEU A 209 26.32 -5.75 -2.53
CA LEU A 209 25.38 -5.19 -3.50
C LEU A 209 25.80 -3.79 -3.97
N HIS A 210 26.32 -2.98 -3.05
CA HIS A 210 26.84 -1.65 -3.39
C HIS A 210 28.03 -1.73 -4.35
N GLU A 211 28.97 -2.63 -4.12
CA GLU A 211 30.12 -2.89 -5.00
C GLU A 211 29.69 -3.31 -6.41
N GLU A 212 28.59 -4.01 -6.56
CA GLU A 212 28.01 -4.44 -7.84
C GLU A 212 27.05 -3.41 -8.47
N GLY A 213 26.93 -2.21 -7.88
CA GLY A 213 26.08 -1.14 -8.37
C GLY A 213 24.58 -1.45 -8.32
N VAL A 214 24.15 -2.30 -7.40
CA VAL A 214 22.74 -2.60 -7.20
C VAL A 214 22.09 -1.45 -6.45
N GLU A 215 21.09 -0.84 -7.06
CA GLU A 215 20.28 0.18 -6.43
C GLU A 215 19.42 -0.44 -5.31
N MET A 216 19.45 0.21 -4.14
CA MET A 216 18.75 -0.23 -2.95
C MET A 216 17.78 0.85 -2.48
N GLY A 217 16.60 0.46 -2.06
CA GLY A 217 15.56 1.34 -1.56
C GLY A 217 14.27 0.56 -1.32
N TYR A 218 13.30 1.21 -0.72
CA TYR A 218 11.97 0.62 -0.56
C TYR A 218 11.26 0.45 -1.91
N ASP A 219 11.47 1.38 -2.82
CA ASP A 219 10.97 1.35 -4.19
C ASP A 219 11.57 0.23 -5.03
N THR A 220 12.79 -0.20 -4.71
CA THR A 220 13.42 -1.38 -5.34
C THR A 220 13.15 -2.68 -4.59
N TYR A 221 12.44 -2.66 -3.47
CA TYR A 221 12.23 -3.82 -2.58
C TYR A 221 13.52 -4.40 -1.98
N ILE A 222 14.62 -3.66 -1.99
CA ILE A 222 15.93 -4.05 -1.45
C ILE A 222 16.36 -3.00 -0.43
N VAL A 223 16.13 -3.25 0.85
CA VAL A 223 16.30 -2.25 1.90
C VAL A 223 17.51 -2.54 2.76
N PRO A 224 18.54 -1.71 2.73
CA PRO A 224 19.68 -1.82 3.64
C PRO A 224 19.25 -1.34 5.03
N PHE A 225 19.02 -2.27 5.94
CA PHE A 225 18.49 -1.95 7.27
C PHE A 225 19.59 -1.64 8.28
N GLY A 226 20.73 -2.32 8.17
CA GLY A 226 21.90 -2.07 9.04
C GLY A 226 22.92 -3.19 9.00
N ARG A 227 24.14 -2.92 9.49
CA ARG A 227 25.22 -3.92 9.51
C ARG A 227 25.18 -4.85 10.73
N ASP A 228 24.32 -4.59 11.67
CA ASP A 228 24.14 -5.45 12.83
C ASP A 228 22.93 -6.39 12.68
N THR A 229 22.96 -7.47 13.44
CA THR A 229 21.88 -8.48 13.40
C THR A 229 20.60 -7.95 14.06
N ILE A 230 20.67 -6.95 14.89
CA ILE A 230 19.54 -6.34 15.60
C ILE A 230 18.58 -5.72 14.59
N SER A 231 19.10 -5.06 13.57
CA SER A 231 18.30 -4.47 12.49
C SER A 231 17.44 -5.51 11.77
N ALA A 232 17.92 -6.76 11.61
CA ALA A 232 17.12 -7.83 11.04
C ALA A 232 15.95 -8.25 11.93
N ILE A 233 16.20 -8.32 13.23
CA ILE A 233 15.15 -8.65 14.22
C ILE A 233 14.07 -7.58 14.19
N TYR A 234 14.48 -6.31 14.11
CA TYR A 234 13.56 -5.20 14.01
C TYR A 234 12.71 -5.26 12.72
N ALA A 235 13.33 -5.65 11.59
CA ALA A 235 12.60 -5.83 10.32
C ALA A 235 11.42 -6.81 10.46
N LEU A 236 11.55 -7.86 11.27
CA LEU A 236 10.44 -8.77 11.57
C LEU A 236 9.32 -8.10 12.37
N GLY A 237 9.56 -6.98 13.02
CA GLY A 237 8.54 -6.17 13.66
C GLY A 237 7.47 -5.66 12.68
N PHE A 238 7.80 -5.51 11.39
CA PHE A 238 6.81 -5.18 10.35
C PHE A 238 5.70 -6.24 10.25
N ALA A 239 6.02 -7.50 10.42
CA ALA A 239 5.01 -8.56 10.41
C ALA A 239 4.06 -8.43 11.61
N THR A 240 4.57 -8.03 12.77
CA THR A 240 3.75 -7.75 13.95
C THR A 240 2.86 -6.53 13.73
N ARG A 241 3.42 -5.47 13.19
CA ARG A 241 2.68 -4.26 12.85
C ARG A 241 1.57 -4.55 11.85
N SER A 242 1.85 -5.36 10.82
CA SER A 242 0.84 -5.81 9.87
C SER A 242 -0.30 -6.56 10.55
N ALA A 243 -0.01 -7.44 11.52
CA ALA A 243 -1.04 -8.14 12.27
C ALA A 243 -1.89 -7.20 13.13
N LEU A 244 -1.27 -6.21 13.78
CA LEU A 244 -1.95 -5.21 14.60
C LEU A 244 -2.81 -4.28 13.74
N THR A 245 -2.26 -3.76 12.66
CA THR A 245 -2.91 -2.74 11.83
C THR A 245 -3.92 -3.35 10.87
N PHE A 246 -3.54 -4.39 10.13
CA PHE A 246 -4.37 -4.98 9.06
C PHE A 246 -5.12 -6.24 9.49
N GLY A 247 -4.57 -6.97 10.45
CA GLY A 247 -5.23 -8.13 11.01
C GLY A 247 -6.27 -7.79 12.08
N GLY A 248 -6.40 -6.51 12.47
CA GLY A 248 -7.30 -6.09 13.54
C GLY A 248 -6.94 -6.70 14.91
N MET A 249 -5.68 -7.10 15.12
CA MET A 249 -5.23 -7.65 16.38
C MET A 249 -5.01 -6.54 17.38
N LYS A 250 -5.38 -6.79 18.64
CA LYS A 250 -5.11 -5.84 19.74
C LYS A 250 -3.77 -6.14 20.40
N GLY A 251 -3.18 -5.13 21.01
CA GLY A 251 -1.99 -5.30 21.83
C GLY A 251 -2.20 -6.37 22.93
N GLY A 252 -1.14 -7.08 23.28
CA GLY A 252 -1.17 -8.18 24.24
C GLY A 252 -1.78 -9.49 23.72
N GLN A 253 -2.20 -9.54 22.46
CA GLN A 253 -2.79 -10.73 21.85
C GLN A 253 -1.76 -11.60 21.11
N TRP A 254 -0.60 -11.78 21.72
CA TRP A 254 0.54 -12.51 21.16
C TRP A 254 0.17 -13.80 20.39
N ARG A 255 -0.64 -14.68 21.02
CA ARG A 255 -1.04 -15.94 20.39
C ARG A 255 -1.81 -15.74 19.08
N LYS A 256 -2.67 -14.72 19.02
CA LYS A 256 -3.40 -14.40 17.80
C LYS A 256 -2.48 -13.81 16.74
N ILE A 257 -1.55 -12.95 17.13
CA ILE A 257 -0.54 -12.36 16.26
C ILE A 257 0.35 -13.45 15.67
N LEU A 258 0.85 -14.36 16.50
CA LEU A 258 1.63 -15.52 16.03
C LEU A 258 0.87 -16.35 14.98
N LEU A 259 -0.40 -16.66 15.23
CA LEU A 259 -1.23 -17.43 14.31
C LEU A 259 -1.49 -16.65 13.01
N TYR A 260 -1.75 -15.35 13.11
CA TYR A 260 -1.89 -14.49 11.95
C TYR A 260 -0.61 -14.49 11.11
N ASN A 261 0.52 -14.22 11.72
CA ASN A 261 1.81 -14.23 11.05
C ASN A 261 2.11 -15.59 10.39
N LYS A 262 1.84 -16.67 11.11
CA LYS A 262 2.09 -18.03 10.62
C LYS A 262 1.27 -18.39 9.38
N PHE A 263 0.03 -17.91 9.26
CA PHE A 263 -0.88 -18.32 8.20
C PHE A 263 -1.13 -17.24 7.15
N ARG A 264 -0.85 -15.98 7.45
CA ARG A 264 -1.20 -14.84 6.59
C ARG A 264 0.00 -14.05 6.11
N VAL A 265 1.08 -13.96 6.88
CA VAL A 265 2.26 -13.20 6.52
C VAL A 265 3.32 -14.12 5.96
N PHE A 266 3.73 -13.87 4.71
CA PHE A 266 4.84 -14.58 4.12
C PHE A 266 6.15 -13.91 4.56
N ALA A 267 6.85 -14.51 5.53
CA ALA A 267 8.13 -14.00 5.99
C ALA A 267 9.08 -15.14 6.43
N PHE A 268 10.37 -14.92 6.22
CA PHE A 268 11.43 -15.83 6.66
C PHE A 268 12.75 -15.08 6.88
N VAL A 269 13.69 -15.74 7.55
CA VAL A 269 15.04 -15.26 7.74
C VAL A 269 16.00 -16.11 6.93
N LEU A 270 16.89 -15.47 6.18
CA LEU A 270 18.00 -16.11 5.46
C LEU A 270 19.31 -15.69 6.11
N ALA A 271 19.97 -16.61 6.81
CA ALA A 271 21.26 -16.39 7.44
C ALA A 271 22.38 -16.80 6.47
N LEU A 272 23.20 -15.85 6.06
CA LEU A 272 24.31 -16.06 5.14
C LEU A 272 25.67 -16.03 5.88
N GLY A 273 26.53 -16.98 5.55
CA GLY A 273 27.85 -17.14 6.12
C GLY A 273 27.85 -17.69 7.55
N GLU A 274 28.87 -17.38 8.32
CA GLU A 274 29.02 -17.90 9.68
C GLU A 274 27.87 -17.47 10.59
N VAL A 275 27.34 -18.44 11.36
CA VAL A 275 26.22 -18.23 12.28
C VAL A 275 26.76 -18.12 13.70
N ASP A 276 26.74 -16.91 14.26
CA ASP A 276 27.12 -16.60 15.64
C ASP A 276 25.95 -16.78 16.63
N ASP A 277 26.20 -16.58 17.93
CA ASP A 277 25.18 -16.76 18.98
C ASP A 277 24.02 -15.76 18.83
N LEU A 278 24.28 -14.53 18.38
CA LEU A 278 23.25 -13.51 18.17
C LEU A 278 22.35 -13.88 17.01
N LYS A 279 22.88 -14.43 15.92
CA LYS A 279 22.08 -14.95 14.80
C LYS A 279 21.20 -16.12 15.23
N TYR A 280 21.68 -17.00 16.11
CA TYR A 280 20.84 -18.06 16.69
C TYR A 280 19.71 -17.49 17.56
N ALA A 281 19.97 -16.46 18.35
CA ALA A 281 18.97 -15.77 19.14
C ALA A 281 17.93 -15.07 18.24
N ALA A 282 18.38 -14.40 17.18
CA ALA A 282 17.51 -13.80 16.17
C ALA A 282 16.63 -14.85 15.47
N ALA A 283 17.20 -15.99 15.11
CA ALA A 283 16.47 -17.11 14.54
C ALA A 283 15.39 -17.63 15.50
N ALA A 284 15.70 -17.78 16.77
CA ALA A 284 14.72 -18.15 17.80
C ALA A 284 13.60 -17.11 17.92
N GLY A 285 13.94 -15.82 17.84
CA GLY A 285 12.98 -14.72 17.78
C GLY A 285 12.04 -14.85 16.58
N ALA A 286 12.57 -15.03 15.38
CA ALA A 286 11.78 -15.22 14.16
C ALA A 286 10.83 -16.41 14.28
N ILE A 287 11.33 -17.54 14.79
CA ILE A 287 10.52 -18.75 15.00
C ILE A 287 9.40 -18.50 16.01
N SER A 288 9.66 -17.78 17.08
CA SER A 288 8.64 -17.42 18.08
C SER A 288 7.52 -16.55 17.48
N TYR A 289 7.78 -15.89 16.34
CA TYR A 289 6.82 -15.17 15.52
C TYR A 289 6.18 -15.96 14.39
N GLY A 290 6.57 -17.23 14.23
CA GLY A 290 6.05 -18.13 13.20
C GLY A 290 6.80 -18.08 11.88
N PHE A 291 8.03 -17.54 11.85
CA PHE A 291 8.86 -17.43 10.65
C PHE A 291 10.04 -18.41 10.70
N PRO A 292 10.29 -19.16 9.64
CA PRO A 292 11.45 -20.06 9.57
C PRO A 292 12.74 -19.29 9.31
N THR A 293 13.85 -19.89 9.70
CA THR A 293 15.21 -19.44 9.38
C THR A 293 15.95 -20.48 8.57
N ILE A 294 16.53 -20.06 7.47
CA ILE A 294 17.33 -20.88 6.57
C ILE A 294 18.76 -20.37 6.59
N ALA A 295 19.74 -21.25 6.82
CA ALA A 295 21.15 -20.92 6.78
C ALA A 295 21.83 -21.55 5.55
N ASP A 296 22.68 -20.77 4.88
CA ASP A 296 23.48 -21.23 3.75
C ASP A 296 24.75 -22.00 4.16
N THR A 297 24.86 -22.32 5.44
CA THR A 297 25.98 -23.05 6.05
C THR A 297 25.50 -24.30 6.75
N VAL A 298 26.43 -25.23 7.00
CA VAL A 298 26.14 -26.42 7.80
C VAL A 298 25.86 -26.03 9.25
N ILE A 299 24.70 -26.41 9.75
CA ILE A 299 24.35 -26.26 11.16
C ILE A 299 24.57 -27.63 11.85
N PRO A 300 25.52 -27.74 12.78
CA PRO A 300 25.76 -28.99 13.49
C PRO A 300 24.54 -29.48 14.27
N GLN A 301 24.35 -30.80 14.33
CA GLN A 301 23.30 -31.41 15.15
C GLN A 301 21.85 -31.03 14.82
N ILE A 302 21.55 -30.65 13.59
CA ILE A 302 20.15 -30.59 13.16
C ILE A 302 19.61 -32.03 13.22
N LEU A 303 18.55 -32.22 14.00
CA LEU A 303 17.84 -33.50 14.01
C LEU A 303 17.20 -33.75 12.64
N PRO A 304 17.21 -35.01 12.18
CA PRO A 304 16.52 -35.36 10.95
C PRO A 304 15.06 -34.92 10.99
N THR A 305 14.59 -34.40 9.90
CA THR A 305 13.30 -33.71 9.68
C THR A 305 12.04 -34.56 9.91
N GLY A 306 12.09 -35.65 10.59
CA GLY A 306 10.92 -36.52 10.78
C GLY A 306 10.12 -36.27 12.05
N VAL A 307 10.64 -35.52 13.02
CA VAL A 307 10.15 -35.59 14.40
C VAL A 307 9.41 -34.36 14.88
N THR A 308 9.58 -33.20 14.24
CA THR A 308 8.93 -31.99 14.76
C THR A 308 8.31 -31.10 13.68
N ARG A 309 7.04 -30.84 13.83
CA ARG A 309 6.32 -29.74 13.11
C ARG A 309 6.87 -28.34 13.45
N TYR A 310 7.97 -28.25 14.18
CA TYR A 310 8.58 -27.04 14.72
C TYR A 310 10.01 -26.80 14.25
N GLU A 311 10.49 -27.55 13.28
CA GLU A 311 11.81 -27.31 12.68
C GLU A 311 11.71 -26.13 11.72
N HIS A 312 11.91 -24.94 12.28
CA HIS A 312 11.97 -23.72 11.52
C HIS A 312 13.40 -23.24 11.28
N VAL A 313 14.41 -24.00 11.68
CA VAL A 313 15.81 -23.74 11.35
C VAL A 313 16.29 -24.84 10.42
N ILE A 314 16.69 -24.46 9.23
CA ILE A 314 17.09 -25.36 8.16
C ILE A 314 18.48 -24.98 7.69
N SER A 315 19.31 -26.01 7.46
CA SER A 315 20.59 -25.83 6.80
C SER A 315 20.47 -26.24 5.34
N MET A 316 20.91 -25.35 4.46
CA MET A 316 21.06 -25.59 3.02
C MET A 316 22.40 -25.01 2.57
N PRO A 317 23.51 -25.72 2.82
CA PRO A 317 24.82 -25.17 2.55
C PRO A 317 25.01 -24.84 1.07
N TRP A 318 25.46 -23.63 0.79
CA TRP A 318 25.62 -23.12 -0.58
C TRP A 318 26.44 -24.03 -1.47
N ASN A 319 27.50 -24.63 -0.91
CA ASN A 319 28.38 -25.52 -1.67
C ASN A 319 27.76 -26.87 -1.99
N GLU A 320 26.71 -27.25 -1.28
CA GLU A 320 26.00 -28.53 -1.46
C GLU A 320 24.81 -28.37 -2.41
N ILE A 321 24.50 -27.16 -2.83
CA ILE A 321 23.44 -26.91 -3.81
C ILE A 321 23.96 -27.31 -5.19
N GLU A 322 23.38 -28.36 -5.74
CA GLU A 322 23.70 -28.85 -7.10
C GLU A 322 23.15 -27.90 -8.15
N ALA A 323 24.02 -27.04 -8.67
CA ALA A 323 23.73 -26.13 -9.77
C ALA A 323 25.03 -25.61 -10.39
N GLU A 324 24.98 -25.18 -11.64
CA GLU A 324 26.15 -24.72 -12.38
C GLU A 324 26.46 -23.25 -12.14
N THR A 325 25.41 -22.43 -11.91
CA THR A 325 25.55 -20.98 -11.73
C THR A 325 25.08 -20.51 -10.35
N ASP A 326 25.52 -19.31 -9.94
CA ASP A 326 25.07 -18.68 -8.71
C ASP A 326 23.57 -18.34 -8.78
N GLU A 327 23.06 -18.01 -9.97
CA GLU A 327 21.63 -17.73 -10.21
C GLU A 327 20.77 -18.97 -9.96
N GLU A 328 21.18 -20.12 -10.46
CA GLU A 328 20.48 -21.40 -10.23
C GLU A 328 20.53 -21.81 -8.76
N LYS A 329 21.67 -21.60 -8.09
CA LYS A 329 21.80 -21.86 -6.64
C LYS A 329 20.89 -20.94 -5.85
N ALA A 330 20.86 -19.65 -6.18
CA ALA A 330 19.98 -18.67 -5.55
C ALA A 330 18.51 -19.05 -5.74
N ALA A 331 18.10 -19.43 -6.95
CA ALA A 331 16.74 -19.87 -7.23
C ALA A 331 16.33 -21.09 -6.37
N LYS A 332 17.22 -22.10 -6.27
CA LYS A 332 16.97 -23.28 -5.43
C LYS A 332 16.91 -22.95 -3.94
N LEU A 333 17.81 -22.07 -3.45
CA LEU A 333 17.81 -21.63 -2.06
C LEU A 333 16.53 -20.86 -1.73
N VAL A 334 16.14 -19.91 -2.55
CA VAL A 334 14.90 -19.11 -2.36
C VAL A 334 13.67 -20.01 -2.49
N GLN A 335 13.66 -20.94 -3.45
CA GLN A 335 12.57 -21.91 -3.57
C GLN A 335 12.44 -22.76 -2.28
N ARG A 336 13.56 -23.18 -1.71
CA ARG A 336 13.55 -23.90 -0.42
C ARG A 336 12.99 -23.06 0.71
N CYS A 337 13.31 -21.76 0.79
CA CYS A 337 12.71 -20.84 1.75
C CYS A 337 11.19 -20.79 1.62
N ILE A 338 10.67 -20.73 0.39
CA ILE A 338 9.24 -20.73 0.10
C ILE A 338 8.57 -22.02 0.56
N GLU A 339 9.16 -23.17 0.23
CA GLU A 339 8.63 -24.49 0.63
C GLU A 339 8.58 -24.67 2.14
N VAL A 340 9.65 -24.29 2.82
CA VAL A 340 9.75 -24.38 4.29
C VAL A 340 8.74 -23.46 4.96
N ARG A 341 8.54 -22.29 4.41
CA ARG A 341 7.53 -21.36 4.92
C ARG A 341 6.12 -21.93 4.82
N GLY A 342 5.86 -22.78 3.83
CA GLY A 342 4.60 -23.53 3.67
C GLY A 342 3.38 -22.67 3.34
N VAL A 343 3.55 -21.40 3.09
CA VAL A 343 2.50 -20.55 2.54
C VAL A 343 2.52 -20.70 1.03
N LYS A 344 1.38 -21.00 0.43
CA LYS A 344 1.28 -21.08 -1.02
C LYS A 344 1.46 -19.68 -1.62
N VAL A 345 2.67 -19.38 -2.03
CA VAL A 345 2.94 -18.20 -2.85
C VAL A 345 2.66 -18.57 -4.29
N ARG A 346 1.61 -18.01 -4.84
CA ARG A 346 1.30 -18.16 -6.27
C ARG A 346 1.97 -17.00 -7.01
N ILE A 347 3.04 -17.30 -7.71
CA ILE A 347 3.73 -16.35 -8.56
C ILE A 347 3.13 -16.44 -9.94
N THR A 348 2.51 -15.37 -10.41
CA THR A 348 2.02 -15.28 -11.78
C THR A 348 3.15 -14.75 -12.65
N GLN A 349 3.67 -15.59 -13.53
CA GLN A 349 4.64 -15.18 -14.55
C GLN A 349 3.95 -14.28 -15.58
N VAL A 350 4.54 -13.11 -15.83
CA VAL A 350 4.05 -12.15 -16.84
C VAL A 350 5.10 -12.03 -17.92
N PRO A 351 4.82 -12.46 -19.17
CA PRO A 351 5.83 -12.58 -20.23
C PRO A 351 6.04 -11.23 -20.96
N ILE A 352 6.59 -10.23 -20.27
CA ILE A 352 6.87 -8.90 -20.83
C ILE A 352 8.36 -8.57 -20.75
N PRO A 353 8.87 -7.64 -21.59
CA PRO A 353 10.30 -7.35 -21.68
C PRO A 353 10.88 -6.49 -20.56
N VAL A 354 10.02 -5.98 -19.67
CA VAL A 354 10.42 -5.19 -18.50
C VAL A 354 10.18 -5.98 -17.23
N PRO A 355 10.87 -5.68 -16.12
CA PRO A 355 10.58 -6.29 -14.83
C PRO A 355 9.12 -6.08 -14.45
N TYR A 356 8.52 -7.07 -13.78
CA TYR A 356 7.13 -7.04 -13.36
C TYR A 356 7.00 -7.44 -11.90
N GLY A 357 6.28 -6.63 -11.14
CA GLY A 357 6.00 -6.92 -9.74
C GLY A 357 5.33 -5.74 -9.04
N SER A 358 4.83 -5.96 -7.83
CA SER A 358 4.21 -4.91 -7.01
C SER A 358 5.20 -3.80 -6.61
N ALA A 359 6.50 -4.07 -6.68
CA ALA A 359 7.56 -3.08 -6.47
C ALA A 359 7.48 -1.87 -7.41
N PHE A 360 6.90 -2.05 -8.57
CA PHE A 360 6.80 -1.00 -9.60
C PHE A 360 5.45 -0.26 -9.54
N GLU A 361 4.53 -0.69 -8.69
CA GLU A 361 3.24 -0.02 -8.55
C GLU A 361 3.45 1.36 -7.91
N GLY A 362 3.05 2.40 -8.64
CA GLY A 362 3.22 3.77 -8.21
C GLY A 362 4.46 4.48 -8.78
N GLU A 363 5.23 3.83 -9.65
CA GLU A 363 6.29 4.52 -10.41
C GLU A 363 5.74 5.77 -11.10
N VAL A 364 6.50 6.87 -11.03
CA VAL A 364 6.15 8.13 -11.68
C VAL A 364 7.01 8.31 -12.92
N VAL A 365 6.38 8.25 -14.08
CA VAL A 365 7.03 8.57 -15.36
C VAL A 365 6.91 10.07 -15.62
N ARG A 366 8.00 10.81 -15.43
CA ARG A 366 8.05 12.25 -15.68
C ARG A 366 7.95 12.55 -17.18
N LYS A 367 7.49 13.76 -17.53
CA LYS A 367 7.29 14.14 -18.93
C LYS A 367 8.56 14.03 -19.78
N GLN A 368 9.73 14.36 -19.24
CA GLN A 368 11.01 14.23 -19.94
C GLN A 368 11.43 12.78 -20.19
N ASP A 369 10.97 11.85 -19.35
CA ASP A 369 11.31 10.43 -19.42
C ASP A 369 10.25 9.60 -20.17
N MET A 370 9.20 10.26 -20.61
CA MET A 370 8.03 9.66 -21.24
C MET A 370 8.24 9.44 -22.75
N ARG A 371 7.92 8.25 -23.22
CA ARG A 371 7.83 7.94 -24.66
C ARG A 371 6.48 8.35 -25.23
N VAL A 372 5.39 8.02 -24.51
CA VAL A 372 4.01 8.28 -24.95
C VAL A 372 3.08 8.40 -23.77
N GLU A 373 1.99 9.15 -23.94
CA GLU A 373 0.91 9.32 -22.98
C GLU A 373 -0.43 8.90 -23.59
N PHE A 374 -1.26 8.22 -22.81
CA PHE A 374 -2.64 7.89 -23.14
C PHE A 374 -3.54 8.46 -22.04
N GLY A 375 -4.54 9.24 -22.41
CA GLY A 375 -5.36 9.98 -21.43
C GLY A 375 -4.72 11.29 -21.00
N GLY A 376 -5.29 11.94 -19.99
CA GLY A 376 -4.86 13.25 -19.54
C GLY A 376 -5.39 14.40 -20.42
N LYS A 377 -4.67 15.51 -20.45
CA LYS A 377 -5.14 16.75 -21.10
C LYS A 377 -5.22 16.67 -22.64
N HIS A 378 -4.39 15.84 -23.25
CA HIS A 378 -4.18 15.88 -24.72
C HIS A 378 -4.70 14.64 -25.45
N SER A 379 -5.20 13.67 -24.71
CA SER A 379 -5.76 12.43 -25.26
C SER A 379 -6.75 11.82 -24.29
N ARG A 380 -7.41 10.75 -24.70
CA ARG A 380 -8.36 10.02 -23.85
C ARG A 380 -7.89 8.59 -23.65
N CYS A 381 -8.21 8.04 -22.47
CA CYS A 381 -7.97 6.64 -22.19
C CYS A 381 -9.15 6.06 -21.43
N PHE A 382 -9.52 4.81 -21.73
CA PHE A 382 -10.52 4.11 -20.94
C PHE A 382 -10.19 2.63 -20.77
N GLU A 383 -10.74 2.05 -19.72
CA GLU A 383 -10.66 0.63 -19.38
C GLU A 383 -12.07 0.07 -19.18
N TYR A 384 -12.37 -1.02 -19.85
CA TYR A 384 -13.65 -1.65 -19.74
C TYR A 384 -13.49 -3.18 -19.66
N LEU A 385 -14.13 -3.78 -18.67
CA LEU A 385 -14.22 -5.25 -18.57
C LEU A 385 -15.68 -5.69 -18.63
N LYS A 386 -15.94 -6.67 -19.46
CA LYS A 386 -17.26 -7.31 -19.56
C LYS A 386 -17.16 -8.83 -19.51
N MET A 387 -18.17 -9.46 -18.94
CA MET A 387 -18.44 -10.87 -19.12
C MET A 387 -19.03 -11.10 -20.51
N ALA A 388 -18.56 -12.13 -21.17
CA ALA A 388 -19.09 -12.56 -22.45
C ALA A 388 -19.39 -14.07 -22.43
N ASP A 389 -20.17 -14.52 -23.41
CA ASP A 389 -20.49 -15.94 -23.55
C ASP A 389 -19.22 -16.77 -23.71
N PHE A 390 -19.22 -17.95 -23.09
CA PHE A 390 -18.02 -18.79 -23.02
C PHE A 390 -17.44 -19.12 -24.40
N ASP A 391 -18.29 -19.33 -25.40
CA ASP A 391 -17.88 -19.64 -26.76
C ASP A 391 -17.51 -18.40 -27.60
N ALA A 392 -17.89 -17.20 -27.16
CA ALA A 392 -17.55 -15.94 -27.81
C ALA A 392 -16.12 -15.47 -27.45
N VAL A 393 -15.59 -15.87 -26.30
CA VAL A 393 -14.25 -15.48 -25.86
C VAL A 393 -13.21 -16.43 -26.44
N GLN A 394 -12.30 -15.86 -27.25
CA GLN A 394 -11.11 -16.57 -27.75
C GLN A 394 -10.00 -16.44 -26.72
N ASP A 395 -9.80 -17.52 -25.97
CA ASP A 395 -8.88 -17.51 -24.86
C ASP A 395 -7.45 -17.10 -25.24
N SER A 396 -6.88 -16.22 -24.44
CA SER A 396 -5.50 -15.67 -24.59
C SER A 396 -5.28 -14.88 -25.89
N LYS A 397 -6.35 -14.44 -26.57
CA LYS A 397 -6.24 -13.60 -27.76
C LYS A 397 -5.99 -12.15 -27.38
N ILE A 398 -5.01 -11.55 -28.04
CA ILE A 398 -4.73 -10.11 -27.99
C ILE A 398 -4.97 -9.54 -29.37
N THR A 399 -5.73 -8.45 -29.46
CA THR A 399 -5.99 -7.75 -30.71
C THR A 399 -5.67 -6.26 -30.52
N ILE A 400 -4.95 -5.68 -31.47
CA ILE A 400 -4.71 -4.24 -31.53
C ILE A 400 -5.46 -3.72 -32.74
N VAL A 401 -6.36 -2.75 -32.52
CA VAL A 401 -7.16 -2.09 -33.54
C VAL A 401 -6.68 -0.65 -33.68
N GLY A 402 -5.90 -0.40 -34.70
CA GLY A 402 -5.23 0.88 -34.95
C GLY A 402 -3.71 0.75 -34.95
N LEU A 403 -3.04 1.88 -34.82
CA LEU A 403 -1.57 1.94 -34.85
C LEU A 403 -0.98 1.84 -33.44
N GLY A 404 0.22 1.28 -33.35
CA GLY A 404 1.01 1.30 -32.14
C GLY A 404 1.57 2.69 -31.84
N PHE A 405 2.09 2.89 -30.63
CA PHE A 405 2.63 4.18 -30.21
C PHE A 405 3.99 4.54 -30.84
N GLU A 406 4.61 3.62 -31.54
CA GLU A 406 5.80 3.90 -32.36
C GLU A 406 5.53 4.96 -33.44
N ASN A 407 4.27 5.12 -33.84
CA ASN A 407 3.81 6.13 -34.80
C ASN A 407 3.48 7.48 -34.16
N VAL A 408 3.60 7.60 -32.85
CA VAL A 408 3.39 8.84 -32.10
C VAL A 408 4.75 9.51 -31.88
N GLU A 409 4.83 10.82 -32.08
CA GLU A 409 6.05 11.57 -31.77
C GLU A 409 6.49 11.34 -30.31
N PRO A 410 7.79 11.26 -30.02
CA PRO A 410 8.29 11.16 -28.66
C PRO A 410 7.68 12.23 -27.74
N GLN A 411 7.26 11.84 -26.53
CA GLN A 411 6.53 12.70 -25.58
C GLN A 411 5.14 13.15 -26.07
N GLY A 412 4.64 12.57 -27.16
CA GLY A 412 3.30 12.82 -27.68
C GLY A 412 2.21 12.05 -26.91
N ALA A 413 0.97 12.37 -27.25
CA ALA A 413 -0.22 11.76 -26.67
C ALA A 413 -1.12 11.17 -27.76
N THR A 414 -1.82 10.07 -27.45
CA THR A 414 -2.81 9.44 -28.33
C THR A 414 -3.89 8.74 -27.53
N ASP A 415 -5.08 8.58 -28.14
CA ASP A 415 -6.20 7.87 -27.51
C ASP A 415 -5.90 6.36 -27.40
N MET A 416 -6.33 5.74 -26.29
CA MET A 416 -6.24 4.29 -26.10
C MET A 416 -7.40 3.74 -25.27
N GLY A 417 -8.08 2.74 -25.79
CA GLY A 417 -9.09 1.96 -25.07
C GLY A 417 -8.63 0.54 -24.78
N ILE A 418 -8.75 0.07 -23.58
CA ILE A 418 -8.47 -1.32 -23.18
C ILE A 418 -9.81 -2.01 -22.89
N VAL A 419 -10.17 -3.00 -23.72
CA VAL A 419 -11.37 -3.80 -23.53
C VAL A 419 -10.97 -5.23 -23.21
N VAL A 420 -11.42 -5.71 -22.03
CA VAL A 420 -11.19 -7.06 -21.56
C VAL A 420 -12.49 -7.83 -21.59
N GLU A 421 -12.54 -8.92 -22.32
CA GLU A 421 -13.67 -9.85 -22.34
C GLU A 421 -13.28 -11.11 -21.57
N VAL A 422 -14.07 -11.43 -20.55
CA VAL A 422 -13.84 -12.59 -19.69
C VAL A 422 -15.01 -13.56 -19.76
N ALA A 423 -14.70 -14.83 -19.68
CA ALA A 423 -15.71 -15.89 -19.54
C ALA A 423 -15.25 -16.90 -18.48
N GLY A 424 -16.20 -17.45 -17.74
CA GLY A 424 -15.90 -18.46 -16.74
C GLY A 424 -17.19 -19.07 -16.17
N ARG A 425 -17.15 -20.36 -15.82
CA ARG A 425 -18.31 -21.11 -15.32
C ARG A 425 -18.85 -20.57 -14.00
N LYS A 426 -18.03 -19.84 -13.23
CA LYS A 426 -18.41 -19.21 -11.98
C LYS A 426 -18.40 -17.68 -12.08
N MET A 427 -18.15 -17.14 -13.29
CA MET A 427 -18.19 -15.70 -13.52
C MET A 427 -19.65 -15.21 -13.43
N GLN A 428 -19.83 -14.04 -12.81
CA GLN A 428 -21.13 -13.38 -12.65
C GLN A 428 -20.99 -11.92 -13.09
N LYS A 429 -22.07 -11.34 -13.61
CA LYS A 429 -22.08 -9.96 -14.09
C LYS A 429 -21.68 -8.96 -12.98
N ASP A 430 -22.06 -9.22 -11.75
CA ASP A 430 -21.69 -8.38 -10.59
C ASP A 430 -20.20 -8.37 -10.25
N PHE A 431 -19.42 -9.32 -10.81
CA PHE A 431 -17.96 -9.36 -10.63
C PHE A 431 -17.20 -8.48 -11.65
N GLU A 432 -17.88 -8.04 -12.72
CA GLU A 432 -17.24 -7.19 -13.75
C GLU A 432 -16.54 -5.96 -13.18
N PRO A 433 -17.19 -5.11 -12.35
CA PRO A 433 -16.52 -3.93 -11.83
C PRO A 433 -15.34 -4.24 -10.88
N VAL A 434 -15.41 -5.37 -10.19
CA VAL A 434 -14.33 -5.83 -9.31
C VAL A 434 -13.10 -6.22 -10.11
N LEU A 435 -13.28 -6.99 -11.18
CA LEU A 435 -12.21 -7.39 -12.08
C LEU A 435 -11.69 -6.18 -12.88
N GLU A 436 -12.58 -5.31 -13.37
CA GLU A 436 -12.19 -4.10 -14.09
C GLU A 436 -11.24 -3.23 -13.26
N ARG A 437 -11.50 -3.08 -11.96
CA ARG A 437 -10.64 -2.34 -11.05
C ARG A 437 -9.22 -2.91 -10.97
N GLN A 438 -9.04 -4.22 -11.21
CA GLN A 438 -7.73 -4.84 -11.18
C GLN A 438 -6.85 -4.44 -12.36
N ILE A 439 -7.41 -3.98 -13.48
CA ILE A 439 -6.65 -3.53 -14.65
C ILE A 439 -5.60 -2.50 -14.23
N HIS A 440 -6.01 -1.52 -13.45
CA HIS A 440 -5.12 -0.49 -12.91
C HIS A 440 -3.90 -1.08 -12.18
N HIS A 441 -4.14 -1.99 -11.24
CA HIS A 441 -3.07 -2.59 -10.45
C HIS A 441 -2.17 -3.52 -11.28
N PHE A 442 -2.77 -4.26 -12.20
CA PHE A 442 -2.01 -5.17 -13.06
C PHE A 442 -1.08 -4.41 -14.00
N VAL A 443 -1.56 -3.34 -14.58
CA VAL A 443 -0.74 -2.50 -15.48
C VAL A 443 0.37 -1.79 -14.73
N ASN A 444 0.10 -1.27 -13.54
CA ASN A 444 1.11 -0.62 -12.68
C ASN A 444 2.22 -1.56 -12.18
N GLY A 445 2.04 -2.86 -12.27
CA GLY A 445 3.09 -3.82 -11.93
C GLY A 445 4.25 -3.88 -12.93
N ALA A 446 4.17 -3.22 -14.07
CA ALA A 446 5.23 -3.21 -15.08
C ALA A 446 6.17 -2.02 -14.84
N SER A 447 7.49 -2.29 -14.77
CA SER A 447 8.50 -1.25 -14.59
C SER A 447 8.50 -0.26 -15.76
N GLY A 448 8.53 1.03 -15.46
CA GLY A 448 8.49 2.11 -16.44
C GLY A 448 7.09 2.42 -16.99
N ILE A 449 6.04 1.86 -16.38
CA ILE A 449 4.65 2.15 -16.73
C ILE A 449 3.99 2.85 -15.56
N GLN A 450 3.53 4.07 -15.79
CA GLN A 450 2.68 4.80 -14.83
C GLN A 450 1.23 4.69 -15.28
N HIS A 451 0.37 4.21 -14.41
CA HIS A 451 -1.08 4.18 -14.62
C HIS A 451 -1.79 4.85 -13.45
N ILE A 452 -2.55 5.88 -13.73
CA ILE A 452 -3.36 6.63 -12.77
C ILE A 452 -4.81 6.61 -13.23
N GLY A 453 -5.74 6.56 -12.27
CA GLY A 453 -7.17 6.53 -12.57
C GLY A 453 -7.67 5.15 -12.99
N GLN A 454 -8.85 5.11 -13.58
CA GLN A 454 -9.54 3.90 -14.03
C GLN A 454 -10.74 4.28 -14.90
N ARG A 455 -11.41 3.32 -15.52
CA ARG A 455 -12.55 3.56 -16.41
C ARG A 455 -12.16 4.60 -17.49
N ASP A 456 -13.03 5.57 -17.79
CA ASP A 456 -12.78 6.62 -18.79
C ASP A 456 -11.96 7.82 -18.26
N ILE A 457 -11.33 7.64 -17.11
CA ILE A 457 -10.37 8.59 -16.51
C ILE A 457 -8.97 8.00 -16.38
N ALA A 458 -8.73 6.87 -17.02
CA ALA A 458 -7.42 6.26 -17.04
C ALA A 458 -6.40 7.20 -17.69
N TRP A 459 -5.21 7.26 -17.10
CA TRP A 459 -4.09 8.03 -17.59
C TRP A 459 -2.81 7.19 -17.47
N ILE A 460 -2.26 6.83 -18.62
CA ILE A 460 -1.14 5.90 -18.70
C ILE A 460 0.05 6.58 -19.39
N ARG A 461 1.24 6.41 -18.83
CA ARG A 461 2.50 6.79 -19.45
C ARG A 461 3.41 5.59 -19.59
N ILE A 462 4.06 5.48 -20.75
CA ILE A 462 5.14 4.54 -20.99
C ILE A 462 6.45 5.33 -21.01
N SER A 463 7.44 4.90 -20.24
CA SER A 463 8.77 5.53 -20.22
C SER A 463 9.59 5.17 -21.48
N ASN A 464 10.57 6.02 -21.80
CA ASN A 464 11.56 5.72 -22.85
C ASN A 464 12.28 4.41 -22.51
N ALA A 465 12.69 4.21 -21.26
CA ALA A 465 13.40 3.01 -20.83
C ALA A 465 12.59 1.72 -21.02
N ALA A 466 11.26 1.75 -20.84
CA ALA A 466 10.41 0.60 -21.11
C ALA A 466 10.26 0.35 -22.61
N ALA A 467 10.05 1.40 -23.41
CA ALA A 467 9.96 1.30 -24.87
C ALA A 467 11.26 0.78 -25.49
N ASP A 468 12.43 1.25 -25.03
CA ASP A 468 13.76 0.80 -25.49
C ASP A 468 14.01 -0.68 -25.18
N LYS A 469 13.39 -1.23 -24.13
CA LYS A 469 13.41 -2.68 -23.83
C LYS A 469 12.40 -3.48 -24.67
N GLY A 470 11.66 -2.83 -25.56
CA GLY A 470 10.71 -3.46 -26.45
C GLY A 470 9.29 -3.57 -25.90
N PHE A 471 8.94 -2.82 -24.84
CA PHE A 471 7.56 -2.76 -24.35
C PHE A 471 6.67 -2.07 -25.41
N ASP A 472 5.56 -2.72 -25.77
CA ASP A 472 4.58 -2.22 -26.73
C ASP A 472 3.14 -2.47 -26.24
N LEU A 473 2.14 -2.09 -27.04
CA LEU A 473 0.72 -2.19 -26.64
C LEU A 473 0.25 -3.64 -26.37
N LYS A 474 0.83 -4.64 -27.05
CA LYS A 474 0.43 -6.05 -26.83
C LYS A 474 0.72 -6.50 -25.39
N HIS A 475 1.77 -5.94 -24.78
CA HIS A 475 2.18 -6.32 -23.43
C HIS A 475 1.15 -5.93 -22.36
N PHE A 476 0.30 -4.92 -22.58
CA PHE A 476 -0.87 -4.71 -21.76
C PHE A 476 -1.81 -5.91 -21.76
N GLY A 477 -2.04 -6.49 -22.95
CA GLY A 477 -2.83 -7.72 -23.10
C GLY A 477 -2.19 -8.91 -22.39
N GLU A 478 -0.87 -9.09 -22.55
CA GLU A 478 -0.12 -10.17 -21.89
C GLU A 478 -0.18 -10.06 -20.37
N ILE A 479 -0.01 -8.85 -19.82
CA ILE A 479 -0.18 -8.59 -18.37
C ILE A 479 -1.59 -9.01 -17.92
N LEU A 480 -2.61 -8.50 -18.59
CA LEU A 480 -4.01 -8.71 -18.18
C LEU A 480 -4.42 -10.19 -18.27
N ILE A 481 -4.04 -10.88 -19.34
CA ILE A 481 -4.31 -12.32 -19.50
C ILE A 481 -3.62 -13.12 -18.40
N ALA A 482 -2.33 -12.90 -18.18
CA ALA A 482 -1.58 -13.61 -17.17
C ALA A 482 -2.15 -13.40 -15.77
N ARG A 483 -2.46 -12.17 -15.42
CA ARG A 483 -2.94 -11.81 -14.09
C ARG A 483 -4.38 -12.23 -13.84
N PHE A 484 -5.31 -12.02 -14.79
CA PHE A 484 -6.68 -12.48 -14.59
C PHE A 484 -6.76 -14.01 -14.45
N LYS A 485 -6.04 -14.76 -15.26
CA LYS A 485 -5.96 -16.22 -15.12
C LYS A 485 -5.23 -16.65 -13.85
N GLY A 486 -4.16 -15.94 -13.51
CA GLY A 486 -3.37 -16.20 -12.31
C GLY A 486 -4.16 -15.95 -11.03
N ASP A 487 -4.68 -14.76 -10.85
CA ASP A 487 -5.26 -14.30 -9.58
C ASP A 487 -6.74 -14.66 -9.45
N PHE A 488 -7.46 -14.68 -10.57
CA PHE A 488 -8.91 -14.92 -10.61
C PHE A 488 -9.31 -16.23 -11.31
N GLY A 489 -8.37 -17.16 -11.51
CA GLY A 489 -8.65 -18.45 -12.18
C GLY A 489 -9.70 -19.33 -11.51
N ALA A 490 -10.18 -18.98 -10.31
CA ALA A 490 -11.32 -19.62 -9.68
C ALA A 490 -12.66 -19.24 -10.33
N ILE A 491 -12.73 -18.06 -10.96
CA ILE A 491 -13.95 -17.49 -11.58
C ILE A 491 -13.76 -17.16 -13.06
N VAL A 492 -12.52 -17.00 -13.54
CA VAL A 492 -12.17 -16.64 -14.91
C VAL A 492 -11.48 -17.81 -15.59
N ASP A 493 -12.14 -18.41 -16.58
CA ASP A 493 -11.58 -19.53 -17.37
C ASP A 493 -10.92 -19.02 -18.66
N LYS A 494 -11.46 -17.98 -19.29
CA LYS A 494 -10.98 -17.41 -20.55
C LYS A 494 -10.87 -15.89 -20.47
N VAL A 495 -9.84 -15.35 -21.10
CA VAL A 495 -9.58 -13.89 -21.19
C VAL A 495 -9.19 -13.54 -22.61
N GLN A 496 -9.82 -12.50 -23.15
CA GLN A 496 -9.46 -11.88 -24.42
C GLN A 496 -9.27 -10.38 -24.19
N VAL A 497 -8.27 -9.78 -24.81
CA VAL A 497 -7.97 -8.35 -24.68
C VAL A 497 -7.92 -7.69 -26.04
N THR A 498 -8.65 -6.60 -26.19
CA THR A 498 -8.59 -5.76 -27.40
C THR A 498 -8.18 -4.35 -27.01
N ILE A 499 -7.18 -3.81 -27.69
CA ILE A 499 -6.69 -2.44 -27.48
C ILE A 499 -7.06 -1.63 -28.71
N TYR A 500 -7.76 -0.51 -28.48
CA TYR A 500 -8.27 0.39 -29.51
C TYR A 500 -7.46 1.69 -29.53
N THR A 501 -6.77 1.97 -30.62
CA THR A 501 -6.11 3.24 -30.91
C THR A 501 -6.65 3.88 -32.20
N GLU A 502 -7.48 3.15 -32.98
CA GLU A 502 -8.16 3.70 -34.14
C GLU A 502 -9.33 4.62 -33.66
N PRO A 503 -9.38 5.89 -34.10
CA PRO A 503 -10.27 6.89 -33.52
C PRO A 503 -11.78 6.55 -33.54
N ALA A 504 -12.27 5.93 -34.60
CA ALA A 504 -13.70 5.63 -34.74
C ALA A 504 -14.10 4.47 -33.80
N GLU A 505 -13.31 3.39 -33.78
CA GLU A 505 -13.57 2.27 -32.88
C GLU A 505 -13.34 2.64 -31.42
N PHE A 506 -12.31 3.47 -31.11
CA PHE A 506 -12.12 4.04 -29.79
C PHE A 506 -13.36 4.79 -29.31
N ALA A 507 -13.88 5.74 -30.10
CA ALA A 507 -15.04 6.54 -29.72
C ALA A 507 -16.29 5.65 -29.48
N LYS A 508 -16.53 4.69 -30.35
CA LYS A 508 -17.63 3.73 -30.21
C LYS A 508 -17.53 2.93 -28.92
N TRP A 509 -16.37 2.38 -28.59
CA TRP A 509 -16.18 1.59 -27.38
C TRP A 509 -16.17 2.42 -26.11
N LEU A 510 -15.73 3.67 -26.16
CA LEU A 510 -15.82 4.60 -25.04
C LEU A 510 -17.29 4.83 -24.64
N GLU A 511 -18.20 5.02 -25.61
CA GLU A 511 -19.64 5.19 -25.32
C GLU A 511 -20.27 3.92 -24.75
N ILE A 512 -19.89 2.74 -25.26
CA ILE A 512 -20.31 1.45 -24.69
C ILE A 512 -19.84 1.30 -23.24
N ALA A 513 -18.60 1.65 -22.97
CA ALA A 513 -18.03 1.58 -21.63
C ALA A 513 -18.75 2.53 -20.65
N ARG A 514 -18.97 3.78 -21.07
CA ARG A 514 -19.69 4.77 -20.27
C ARG A 514 -21.13 4.34 -19.93
N ALA A 515 -21.84 3.79 -20.93
CA ALA A 515 -23.18 3.24 -20.69
C ALA A 515 -23.18 2.11 -19.64
N ALA A 516 -22.17 1.23 -19.69
CA ALA A 516 -22.02 0.17 -18.69
C ALA A 516 -21.69 0.71 -17.30
N TYR A 517 -20.84 1.74 -17.18
CA TYR A 517 -20.55 2.36 -15.88
C TYR A 517 -21.81 2.98 -15.27
N GLN A 518 -22.60 3.66 -16.08
CA GLN A 518 -23.86 4.27 -15.64
C GLN A 518 -24.88 3.21 -15.23
N GLU A 519 -25.07 2.13 -16.01
CA GLU A 519 -25.92 1.00 -15.66
C GLU A 519 -25.58 0.42 -14.29
N ARG A 520 -24.28 0.26 -13.99
CA ARG A 520 -23.82 -0.27 -12.69
C ARG A 520 -24.20 0.64 -11.53
N ASN A 521 -24.18 1.96 -11.73
CA ASN A 521 -24.53 2.94 -10.69
C ASN A 521 -26.05 3.06 -10.50
N VAL A 522 -26.83 2.98 -11.56
CA VAL A 522 -28.30 3.07 -11.50
C VAL A 522 -28.93 1.90 -10.73
N ARG A 523 -28.28 0.74 -10.63
CA ARG A 523 -28.75 -0.39 -9.82
C ARG A 523 -28.97 -0.07 -8.34
N LEU A 524 -28.46 1.05 -7.85
CA LEU A 524 -28.62 1.53 -6.48
C LEU A 524 -29.73 2.58 -6.33
N ALA A 525 -30.44 2.96 -7.39
CA ALA A 525 -31.35 4.11 -7.39
C ALA A 525 -32.44 4.04 -6.29
N ASP A 526 -32.91 2.83 -5.99
CA ASP A 526 -33.96 2.59 -4.99
C ASP A 526 -33.41 2.25 -3.59
N MET A 527 -32.08 2.24 -3.41
CA MET A 527 -31.44 1.93 -2.13
C MET A 527 -31.06 3.19 -1.39
N THR A 528 -31.33 3.22 -0.10
CA THR A 528 -30.90 4.32 0.78
C THR A 528 -29.90 3.83 1.84
N ASP A 529 -29.14 4.75 2.40
CA ASP A 529 -28.20 4.44 3.47
C ASP A 529 -28.94 3.92 4.72
N GLU A 530 -30.19 4.32 4.90
CA GLU A 530 -31.06 3.87 5.97
C GLU A 530 -31.56 2.43 5.74
N SER A 531 -31.69 2.01 4.48
CA SER A 531 -32.24 0.70 4.10
C SER A 531 -31.28 -0.48 4.30
N VAL A 532 -30.02 -0.23 4.64
CA VAL A 532 -29.00 -1.26 4.82
C VAL A 532 -28.41 -1.21 6.22
N ASP A 533 -27.99 -2.35 6.77
CA ASP A 533 -27.35 -2.47 8.07
C ASP A 533 -25.81 -2.40 7.98
N ILE A 534 -25.27 -2.57 6.78
CA ILE A 534 -23.83 -2.69 6.52
C ILE A 534 -23.44 -1.71 5.43
N PHE A 535 -22.41 -0.91 5.70
CA PHE A 535 -21.61 -0.22 4.69
C PHE A 535 -20.40 -1.06 4.31
N TYR A 536 -19.61 -0.63 3.33
CA TYR A 536 -18.38 -1.31 2.95
C TYR A 536 -17.20 -0.35 2.99
N SER A 537 -16.05 -0.87 3.39
CA SER A 537 -14.79 -0.15 3.22
C SER A 537 -14.28 -0.22 1.79
N CYS A 538 -13.38 0.68 1.43
CA CYS A 538 -12.46 0.49 0.33
C CYS A 538 -11.08 1.02 0.74
N THR A 539 -10.10 0.12 0.81
CA THR A 539 -8.72 0.43 1.18
C THR A 539 -7.73 0.25 0.03
N LEU A 540 -8.23 0.10 -1.21
CA LEU A 540 -7.40 -0.08 -2.41
C LEU A 540 -6.36 1.02 -2.62
N CYS A 541 -6.68 2.24 -2.23
CA CYS A 541 -5.79 3.39 -2.40
C CYS A 541 -4.74 3.54 -1.29
N GLN A 542 -4.68 2.64 -0.32
CA GLN A 542 -3.71 2.72 0.77
C GLN A 542 -2.27 2.54 0.32
N SER A 543 -2.02 1.98 -0.85
CA SER A 543 -0.70 1.99 -1.48
C SER A 543 -0.17 3.40 -1.78
N PHE A 544 -1.07 4.36 -2.00
CA PHE A 544 -0.71 5.75 -2.31
C PHE A 544 -0.98 6.71 -1.14
N ALA A 545 -1.92 6.37 -0.27
CA ALA A 545 -2.33 7.16 0.89
C ALA A 545 -2.65 6.22 2.06
N PRO A 546 -1.67 5.92 2.89
CA PRO A 546 -1.72 4.85 3.89
C PRO A 546 -2.82 4.98 4.93
N THR A 547 -3.19 6.19 5.26
CA THR A 547 -4.25 6.49 6.24
C THR A 547 -5.63 6.63 5.60
N HIS A 548 -5.72 6.51 4.26
CA HIS A 548 -6.97 6.66 3.55
C HIS A 548 -7.84 5.41 3.66
N VAL A 549 -9.05 5.59 4.16
CA VAL A 549 -10.10 4.56 4.19
C VAL A 549 -11.39 5.16 3.65
N CYS A 550 -11.88 4.66 2.53
CA CYS A 550 -13.23 5.00 2.06
C CYS A 550 -14.29 4.20 2.81
N VAL A 551 -15.38 4.84 3.15
CA VAL A 551 -16.65 4.21 3.51
C VAL A 551 -17.62 4.43 2.36
N VAL A 552 -18.14 3.34 1.81
CA VAL A 552 -19.04 3.32 0.66
C VAL A 552 -20.42 2.88 1.12
N SER A 553 -21.43 3.65 0.79
CA SER A 553 -22.82 3.37 1.12
C SER A 553 -23.69 3.35 -0.15
N PRO A 554 -24.94 2.92 -0.10
CA PRO A 554 -25.84 2.95 -1.25
C PRO A 554 -25.96 4.32 -1.92
N GLN A 555 -25.98 5.40 -1.14
CA GLN A 555 -26.16 6.77 -1.63
C GLN A 555 -24.84 7.56 -1.73
N ARG A 556 -23.70 6.91 -1.51
CA ARG A 556 -22.40 7.54 -1.55
C ARG A 556 -21.36 6.58 -2.16
N LEU A 557 -20.89 6.95 -3.33
CA LEU A 557 -19.79 6.23 -4.00
C LEU A 557 -18.50 6.31 -3.18
N GLY A 558 -17.55 5.44 -3.48
CA GLY A 558 -16.17 5.67 -3.10
C GLY A 558 -15.69 7.03 -3.62
N LEU A 559 -14.78 7.71 -2.93
CA LEU A 559 -14.31 9.05 -3.34
C LEU A 559 -13.75 9.11 -4.75
N CYS A 560 -13.22 8.00 -5.27
CA CYS A 560 -12.80 7.90 -6.67
C CYS A 560 -13.95 7.99 -7.69
N GLY A 561 -15.20 7.89 -7.24
CA GLY A 561 -16.38 7.89 -8.11
C GLY A 561 -16.64 6.58 -8.87
N ALA A 562 -15.78 5.57 -8.71
CA ALA A 562 -15.83 4.35 -9.51
C ALA A 562 -16.40 3.14 -8.79
N TYR A 563 -16.36 3.12 -7.47
CA TYR A 563 -16.85 2.02 -6.65
C TYR A 563 -18.16 2.39 -5.97
N ASN A 564 -19.19 1.60 -6.22
CA ASN A 564 -20.44 1.71 -5.51
C ASN A 564 -20.59 0.61 -4.44
N TRP A 565 -21.65 0.65 -3.66
CA TRP A 565 -21.90 -0.29 -2.57
C TRP A 565 -22.03 -1.75 -3.03
N LEU A 566 -22.68 -2.00 -4.19
CA LEU A 566 -22.79 -3.35 -4.76
C LEU A 566 -21.45 -3.88 -5.25
N ASP A 567 -20.62 -3.02 -5.80
CA ASP A 567 -19.27 -3.38 -6.23
C ASP A 567 -18.41 -3.79 -5.03
N CYS A 568 -18.50 -3.07 -3.91
CA CYS A 568 -17.81 -3.43 -2.68
C CYS A 568 -18.32 -4.76 -2.10
N LYS A 569 -19.63 -4.99 -2.14
CA LYS A 569 -20.26 -6.25 -1.72
C LYS A 569 -19.74 -7.42 -2.55
N ALA A 570 -19.75 -7.29 -3.87
CA ALA A 570 -19.23 -8.30 -4.79
C ALA A 570 -17.74 -8.57 -4.59
N SER A 571 -16.95 -7.49 -4.32
CA SER A 571 -15.53 -7.61 -4.01
C SER A 571 -15.30 -8.44 -2.74
N PHE A 572 -16.08 -8.22 -1.70
CA PHE A 572 -16.01 -9.01 -0.47
C PHE A 572 -16.40 -10.48 -0.70
N GLU A 573 -17.41 -10.75 -1.54
CA GLU A 573 -17.81 -12.12 -1.89
C GLU A 573 -16.69 -12.88 -2.62
N ILE A 574 -15.96 -12.20 -3.52
CA ILE A 574 -14.81 -12.78 -4.24
C ILE A 574 -13.63 -13.01 -3.30
N ASN A 575 -13.34 -12.03 -2.46
CA ASN A 575 -12.20 -12.05 -1.55
C ASN A 575 -12.58 -11.51 -0.15
N PRO A 576 -13.03 -12.39 0.75
CA PRO A 576 -13.45 -11.99 2.10
C PRO A 576 -12.34 -11.37 2.97
N THR A 577 -11.08 -11.50 2.57
CA THR A 577 -9.94 -10.85 3.22
C THR A 577 -9.44 -9.65 2.44
N GLY A 578 -10.22 -9.19 1.47
CA GLY A 578 -9.94 -8.12 0.52
C GLY A 578 -10.11 -6.70 1.06
N PRO A 579 -9.85 -5.68 0.22
CA PRO A 579 -9.89 -4.27 0.61
C PRO A 579 -11.28 -3.75 0.94
N ASN A 580 -12.30 -4.48 0.53
CA ASN A 580 -13.69 -4.14 0.76
C ASN A 580 -14.24 -5.01 1.89
N GLN A 581 -14.22 -4.48 3.10
CA GLN A 581 -14.73 -5.18 4.26
C GLN A 581 -16.11 -4.65 4.67
N PRO A 582 -17.02 -5.50 5.17
CA PRO A 582 -18.28 -5.05 5.71
C PRO A 582 -18.07 -4.22 6.97
N ILE A 583 -18.76 -3.08 7.04
CA ILE A 583 -18.76 -2.18 8.17
C ILE A 583 -20.17 -2.14 8.75
N PRO A 584 -20.45 -2.84 9.86
CA PRO A 584 -21.70 -2.67 10.59
C PRO A 584 -21.89 -1.20 10.97
N LYS A 585 -23.04 -0.62 10.72
CA LYS A 585 -23.29 0.81 10.98
C LYS A 585 -23.15 1.17 12.46
N GLY A 586 -23.48 0.28 13.36
CA GLY A 586 -23.48 0.56 14.79
C GLY A 586 -24.60 1.55 15.16
N GLN A 587 -24.34 2.39 16.15
CA GLN A 587 -25.28 3.41 16.60
C GLN A 587 -25.24 4.63 15.70
N LEU A 588 -26.41 5.17 15.38
CA LEU A 588 -26.55 6.44 14.68
C LEU A 588 -26.31 7.58 15.70
N VAL A 589 -25.33 8.43 15.42
CA VAL A 589 -24.95 9.59 16.23
C VAL A 589 -25.57 10.87 15.66
N ASP A 590 -25.48 11.06 14.35
CA ASP A 590 -26.06 12.21 13.63
C ASP A 590 -26.47 11.77 12.22
N GLU A 591 -27.78 11.70 11.98
CA GLU A 591 -28.34 11.28 10.70
C GLU A 591 -28.09 12.30 9.58
N TRP A 592 -28.15 13.57 9.90
CA TRP A 592 -27.98 14.65 8.91
C TRP A 592 -26.55 14.71 8.37
N LYS A 593 -25.60 14.58 9.29
CA LYS A 593 -24.17 14.60 8.98
C LYS A 593 -23.63 13.22 8.51
N GLY A 594 -24.39 12.15 8.72
CA GLY A 594 -23.97 10.81 8.41
C GLY A 594 -22.87 10.30 9.35
N VAL A 595 -23.11 10.40 10.65
CA VAL A 595 -22.17 9.92 11.68
C VAL A 595 -22.73 8.67 12.34
N TRP A 596 -22.00 7.56 12.20
CA TRP A 596 -22.26 6.28 12.86
C TRP A 596 -21.01 5.81 13.61
N THR A 597 -21.22 5.07 14.69
CA THR A 597 -20.09 4.53 15.48
C THR A 597 -19.25 3.54 14.69
N GLY A 598 -19.88 2.65 13.92
CA GLY A 598 -19.17 1.61 13.17
C GLY A 598 -18.22 2.16 12.10
N PRO A 599 -18.63 3.03 11.18
CA PRO A 599 -17.74 3.72 10.26
C PRO A 599 -16.60 4.47 10.94
N THR A 600 -16.87 5.20 12.03
CA THR A 600 -15.85 5.92 12.78
C THR A 600 -14.80 4.98 13.39
N GLU A 601 -15.24 3.92 14.06
CA GLU A 601 -14.35 2.90 14.64
C GLU A 601 -13.54 2.19 13.57
N PHE A 602 -14.19 1.79 12.47
CA PHE A 602 -13.50 1.10 11.38
C PHE A 602 -12.42 1.98 10.73
N VAL A 603 -12.76 3.25 10.45
CA VAL A 603 -11.80 4.19 9.86
C VAL A 603 -10.66 4.47 10.84
N TYR A 604 -10.93 4.65 12.12
CA TYR A 604 -9.89 4.82 13.13
C TYR A 604 -8.91 3.65 13.15
N ASP A 605 -9.42 2.41 13.21
CA ASP A 605 -8.59 1.21 13.28
C ASP A 605 -7.76 0.98 12.00
N HIS A 606 -8.29 1.37 10.82
CA HIS A 606 -7.65 1.11 9.52
C HIS A 606 -6.94 2.32 8.91
N SER A 607 -7.03 3.49 9.54
CA SER A 607 -6.27 4.70 9.17
C SER A 607 -4.98 4.87 9.99
N GLN A 608 -4.51 3.82 10.63
CA GLN A 608 -3.38 3.86 11.57
C GLN A 608 -3.64 4.80 12.76
N ARG A 609 -4.90 4.89 13.17
CA ARG A 609 -5.37 5.74 14.28
C ARG A 609 -5.18 7.25 14.07
N THR A 610 -4.93 7.67 12.82
CA THR A 610 -4.75 9.09 12.48
C THR A 610 -6.06 9.83 12.22
N VAL A 611 -7.12 9.10 11.86
CA VAL A 611 -8.46 9.66 11.60
C VAL A 611 -9.39 9.24 12.72
N SER A 612 -9.64 10.13 13.66
CA SER A 612 -10.41 9.83 14.88
C SER A 612 -11.93 9.81 14.69
N ALA A 613 -12.43 10.47 13.67
CA ALA A 613 -13.86 10.52 13.35
C ALA A 613 -14.07 10.75 11.85
N VAL A 614 -15.21 10.27 11.34
CA VAL A 614 -15.63 10.50 9.95
C VAL A 614 -17.07 10.98 9.91
N THR A 615 -17.29 12.08 9.23
CA THR A 615 -18.61 12.61 8.90
C THR A 615 -18.87 12.37 7.41
N MET A 616 -19.74 11.43 7.09
CA MET A 616 -19.86 10.93 5.71
C MET A 616 -20.42 11.97 4.73
N TYR A 617 -21.24 12.92 5.21
CA TYR A 617 -21.96 13.85 4.36
C TYR A 617 -21.53 15.31 4.53
N SER A 618 -20.35 15.56 5.14
CA SER A 618 -19.80 16.90 5.30
C SER A 618 -18.40 17.00 4.71
N ILE A 619 -18.11 18.15 4.10
CA ILE A 619 -16.74 18.56 3.75
C ILE A 619 -16.10 19.39 4.88
N MET A 620 -16.92 19.94 5.78
CA MET A 620 -16.47 20.83 6.86
C MET A 620 -16.00 20.07 8.10
N GLU A 621 -16.77 19.11 8.53
CA GLU A 621 -16.55 18.42 9.81
C GLU A 621 -16.05 17.01 9.56
N ASN A 622 -14.83 16.72 9.97
CA ASN A 622 -14.18 15.41 9.82
C ASN A 622 -14.43 14.77 8.43
N PRO A 623 -14.10 15.47 7.33
CA PRO A 623 -14.32 14.94 5.99
C PRO A 623 -13.55 13.65 5.79
N MET A 624 -13.97 12.84 4.83
CA MET A 624 -13.21 11.67 4.47
C MET A 624 -11.88 12.07 3.83
N THR A 625 -10.81 11.35 4.17
CA THR A 625 -9.48 11.52 3.56
C THR A 625 -9.51 11.13 2.08
N ALA A 626 -8.55 11.61 1.29
CA ALA A 626 -8.40 11.23 -0.11
C ALA A 626 -6.99 10.70 -0.41
N CYS A 627 -6.86 9.88 -1.45
CA CYS A 627 -5.57 9.31 -1.82
C CYS A 627 -4.65 10.31 -2.52
N GLY A 628 -5.03 10.88 -3.60
CA GLY A 628 -4.23 11.68 -4.53
C GLY A 628 -4.53 11.35 -6.00
N CYS A 629 -5.21 10.23 -6.24
CA CYS A 629 -5.68 9.81 -7.57
C CYS A 629 -7.01 10.46 -7.97
N PHE A 630 -7.42 11.51 -7.29
CA PHE A 630 -8.67 12.20 -7.57
C PHE A 630 -8.57 13.08 -8.83
N GLU A 631 -9.68 13.19 -9.55
CA GLU A 631 -9.80 14.04 -10.74
C GLU A 631 -10.18 15.48 -10.40
N CYS A 632 -10.87 15.64 -9.28
CA CYS A 632 -11.43 16.91 -8.84
C CYS A 632 -11.07 17.19 -7.40
N ILE A 633 -11.03 18.47 -7.05
CA ILE A 633 -10.96 18.91 -5.67
C ILE A 633 -12.18 19.78 -5.40
N ALA A 634 -12.98 19.37 -4.43
CA ALA A 634 -14.02 20.22 -3.84
C ALA A 634 -13.40 21.04 -2.71
N MET A 635 -13.56 22.34 -2.74
CA MET A 635 -13.06 23.25 -1.71
C MET A 635 -14.11 24.29 -1.37
N LEU A 636 -14.21 24.61 -0.08
CA LEU A 636 -15.08 25.65 0.40
C LEU A 636 -14.53 27.05 0.07
N ILE A 637 -15.41 27.94 -0.36
CA ILE A 637 -15.16 29.37 -0.47
C ILE A 637 -16.11 30.09 0.49
N PRO A 638 -15.63 30.49 1.67
CA PRO A 638 -16.47 31.12 2.71
C PRO A 638 -17.20 32.38 2.23
N GLU A 639 -16.50 33.21 1.49
CA GLU A 639 -16.99 34.50 1.00
C GLU A 639 -18.18 34.34 0.04
N ALA A 640 -18.22 33.22 -0.68
CA ALA A 640 -19.32 32.89 -1.59
C ALA A 640 -20.38 31.97 -0.94
N ASN A 641 -20.25 31.67 0.35
CA ASN A 641 -21.09 30.70 1.03
C ASN A 641 -21.26 29.40 0.24
N GLY A 642 -20.21 28.95 -0.46
CA GLY A 642 -20.29 27.91 -1.46
C GLY A 642 -19.06 27.02 -1.57
N ILE A 643 -19.14 26.05 -2.47
CA ILE A 643 -18.10 25.08 -2.77
C ILE A 643 -17.67 25.27 -4.22
N MET A 644 -16.37 25.37 -4.45
CA MET A 644 -15.80 25.26 -5.80
C MET A 644 -15.36 23.83 -6.08
N VAL A 645 -15.44 23.40 -7.34
CA VAL A 645 -14.96 22.11 -7.81
C VAL A 645 -14.00 22.33 -8.97
N VAL A 646 -12.72 22.10 -8.72
CA VAL A 646 -11.67 22.29 -9.74
C VAL A 646 -11.24 20.95 -10.33
N SER A 647 -11.11 20.90 -11.65
CA SER A 647 -10.62 19.72 -12.37
C SER A 647 -9.10 19.66 -12.39
N ARG A 648 -8.55 18.43 -12.36
CA ARG A 648 -7.11 18.18 -12.60
C ARG A 648 -6.64 18.73 -13.94
N GLU A 649 -7.50 18.71 -14.94
CA GLU A 649 -7.19 19.16 -16.31
C GLU A 649 -7.25 20.68 -16.47
N ASP A 650 -7.72 21.39 -15.47
CA ASP A 650 -7.80 22.86 -15.47
C ASP A 650 -6.51 23.47 -14.88
N PRO A 651 -5.66 24.10 -15.69
CA PRO A 651 -4.45 24.75 -15.20
C PRO A 651 -4.69 26.16 -14.66
N SER A 652 -5.94 26.66 -14.72
CA SER A 652 -6.28 28.05 -14.41
C SER A 652 -6.15 28.35 -12.92
N MET A 653 -6.04 29.62 -12.61
CA MET A 653 -6.19 30.11 -11.24
C MET A 653 -7.66 30.04 -10.85
N THR A 654 -7.96 29.44 -9.73
CA THR A 654 -9.32 29.37 -9.18
C THR A 654 -9.67 30.66 -8.44
N PRO A 655 -10.96 30.92 -8.16
CA PRO A 655 -11.36 32.05 -7.33
C PRO A 655 -10.71 32.11 -5.95
N ALA A 656 -10.26 30.97 -5.42
CA ALA A 656 -9.50 30.91 -4.17
C ALA A 656 -8.02 31.35 -4.31
N GLY A 657 -7.59 31.81 -5.48
CA GLY A 657 -6.21 32.25 -5.73
C GLY A 657 -5.19 31.08 -5.77
N MET A 658 -5.66 29.86 -5.99
CA MET A 658 -4.84 28.65 -6.01
C MET A 658 -5.09 27.83 -7.29
N THR A 659 -4.06 27.16 -7.78
CA THR A 659 -4.20 26.20 -8.87
C THR A 659 -4.59 24.81 -8.33
N PHE A 660 -5.04 23.90 -9.21
CA PHE A 660 -5.28 22.52 -8.84
C PHE A 660 -4.08 21.87 -8.14
N SER A 661 -2.86 22.11 -8.62
CA SER A 661 -1.65 21.52 -8.03
C SER A 661 -1.42 21.96 -6.59
N THR A 662 -1.70 23.21 -6.27
CA THR A 662 -1.59 23.73 -4.89
C THR A 662 -2.64 23.08 -3.99
N LEU A 663 -3.88 22.99 -4.47
CA LEU A 663 -5.00 22.39 -3.74
C LEU A 663 -4.80 20.87 -3.53
N ALA A 664 -4.17 20.18 -4.47
CA ALA A 664 -3.88 18.75 -4.38
C ALA A 664 -2.99 18.41 -3.18
N GLY A 665 -2.05 19.28 -2.82
CA GLY A 665 -1.24 19.14 -1.62
C GLY A 665 -2.03 19.20 -0.30
N MET A 666 -3.21 19.85 -0.32
CA MET A 666 -4.09 19.94 0.85
C MET A 666 -5.10 18.79 0.94
N ALA A 667 -5.47 18.23 -0.21
CA ALA A 667 -6.55 17.24 -0.32
C ALA A 667 -6.07 15.79 -0.33
N GLY A 668 -4.81 15.54 -0.68
CA GLY A 668 -4.28 14.19 -0.92
C GLY A 668 -3.50 13.60 0.26
N GLY A 669 -2.88 12.44 0.02
CA GLY A 669 -1.96 11.81 0.96
C GLY A 669 -2.60 11.22 2.22
N GLY A 670 -3.91 10.99 2.22
CA GLY A 670 -4.62 10.46 3.38
C GLY A 670 -4.85 11.49 4.50
N LEU A 671 -4.64 12.77 4.22
CA LEU A 671 -4.90 13.85 5.17
C LEU A 671 -6.41 14.10 5.31
N GLN A 672 -6.84 14.42 6.53
CA GLN A 672 -8.19 14.90 6.81
C GLN A 672 -8.15 16.43 6.94
N THR A 673 -8.60 17.14 5.89
CA THR A 673 -8.53 18.60 5.82
C THR A 673 -9.93 19.18 5.77
N PRO A 674 -10.46 19.78 6.87
CA PRO A 674 -11.76 20.44 6.85
C PRO A 674 -11.85 21.51 5.75
N GLY A 675 -12.93 21.49 5.01
CA GLY A 675 -13.17 22.40 3.90
C GLY A 675 -12.54 22.00 2.57
N VAL A 676 -11.77 20.91 2.50
CA VAL A 676 -11.14 20.44 1.25
C VAL A 676 -11.28 18.93 1.12
N MET A 677 -11.67 18.45 -0.06
CA MET A 677 -11.82 17.03 -0.33
C MET A 677 -11.47 16.68 -1.77
N GLY A 678 -10.52 15.76 -1.98
CA GLY A 678 -10.20 15.19 -3.28
C GLY A 678 -11.20 14.11 -3.69
N VAL A 679 -11.82 14.23 -4.86
CA VAL A 679 -12.88 13.34 -5.33
C VAL A 679 -12.76 13.01 -6.82
N GLY A 680 -13.28 11.88 -7.24
CA GLY A 680 -13.52 11.58 -8.64
C GLY A 680 -14.76 12.35 -9.15
N LYS A 681 -14.81 12.65 -10.43
CA LYS A 681 -15.94 13.41 -11.02
C LYS A 681 -17.30 12.78 -10.73
N TYR A 682 -17.42 11.44 -10.83
CA TYR A 682 -18.69 10.75 -10.57
C TYR A 682 -19.12 10.78 -9.09
N PHE A 683 -18.20 11.01 -8.16
CA PHE A 683 -18.57 11.20 -6.75
C PHE A 683 -19.47 12.42 -6.55
N LEU A 684 -19.30 13.46 -7.37
CA LEU A 684 -20.14 14.67 -7.36
C LEU A 684 -21.62 14.38 -7.59
N THR A 685 -21.92 13.27 -8.28
CA THR A 685 -23.30 12.85 -8.57
C THR A 685 -23.96 12.06 -7.45
N SER A 686 -23.22 11.70 -6.40
CA SER A 686 -23.75 10.94 -5.26
C SER A 686 -24.93 11.66 -4.61
N PRO A 687 -26.05 10.96 -4.31
CA PRO A 687 -27.23 11.60 -3.71
C PRO A 687 -26.95 12.33 -2.39
N LYS A 688 -25.97 11.88 -1.63
CA LYS A 688 -25.56 12.50 -0.35
C LYS A 688 -24.22 13.26 -0.45
N PHE A 689 -23.83 13.70 -1.66
CA PHE A 689 -22.66 14.57 -1.83
C PHE A 689 -22.80 15.81 -0.95
N VAL A 690 -21.93 15.96 0.04
CA VAL A 690 -21.86 17.06 1.03
C VAL A 690 -23.24 17.57 1.52
N ARG A 691 -24.18 16.64 1.72
CA ARG A 691 -25.56 16.93 2.10
C ARG A 691 -25.66 17.81 3.35
N ALA A 692 -24.82 17.55 4.36
CA ALA A 692 -24.82 18.29 5.61
C ALA A 692 -24.46 19.79 5.42
N ASP A 693 -23.67 20.07 4.38
CA ASP A 693 -23.23 21.41 4.04
C ASP A 693 -24.10 22.05 2.94
N GLY A 694 -25.21 21.43 2.58
CA GLY A 694 -26.18 21.96 1.61
C GLY A 694 -26.19 21.27 0.25
N GLY A 695 -25.41 20.20 0.06
CA GLY A 695 -25.41 19.38 -1.14
C GLY A 695 -24.91 20.09 -2.40
N PHE A 696 -25.33 19.60 -3.56
CA PHE A 696 -24.89 20.14 -4.85
C PHE A 696 -25.33 21.60 -5.08
N LYS A 697 -26.41 22.07 -4.44
CA LYS A 697 -26.84 23.49 -4.45
C LYS A 697 -25.82 24.46 -3.87
N ARG A 698 -24.80 23.96 -3.15
CA ARG A 698 -23.67 24.77 -2.66
C ARG A 698 -22.55 24.91 -3.66
N VAL A 699 -22.58 24.19 -4.79
CA VAL A 699 -21.52 24.30 -5.80
C VAL A 699 -21.71 25.61 -6.56
N VAL A 700 -20.84 26.58 -6.32
CA VAL A 700 -20.90 27.93 -6.86
C VAL A 700 -19.96 28.15 -8.05
N TRP A 701 -18.92 27.32 -8.15
CA TRP A 701 -17.93 27.38 -9.23
C TRP A 701 -17.48 25.96 -9.60
N MET A 702 -17.32 25.71 -10.90
CA MET A 702 -16.87 24.41 -11.41
C MET A 702 -16.10 24.60 -12.70
N SER A 703 -14.92 23.99 -12.84
CA SER A 703 -14.14 24.01 -14.07
C SER A 703 -15.00 23.66 -15.29
N SER A 704 -14.89 24.44 -16.37
CA SER A 704 -15.71 24.28 -17.58
C SER A 704 -15.61 22.88 -18.18
N ILE A 705 -14.42 22.29 -18.13
CA ILE A 705 -14.18 20.93 -18.62
C ILE A 705 -15.04 19.88 -17.89
N LEU A 706 -15.31 20.06 -16.60
CA LEU A 706 -16.23 19.17 -15.87
C LEU A 706 -17.67 19.36 -16.30
N LYS A 707 -18.11 20.61 -16.49
CA LYS A 707 -19.46 20.91 -16.98
C LYS A 707 -19.70 20.28 -18.35
N GLU A 708 -18.69 20.30 -19.23
CA GLU A 708 -18.78 19.77 -20.59
C GLU A 708 -18.71 18.24 -20.60
N THR A 709 -17.77 17.65 -19.86
CA THR A 709 -17.57 16.18 -19.87
C THR A 709 -18.62 15.41 -19.09
N MET A 710 -19.33 16.08 -18.17
CA MET A 710 -20.36 15.47 -17.32
C MET A 710 -21.76 16.10 -17.55
N ALA A 711 -22.01 16.67 -18.71
CA ALA A 711 -23.23 17.42 -18.96
C ALA A 711 -24.51 16.60 -18.69
N SER A 712 -24.54 15.32 -19.06
CA SER A 712 -25.69 14.43 -18.84
C SER A 712 -25.90 14.10 -17.36
N GLU A 713 -24.83 13.81 -16.66
CA GLU A 713 -24.84 13.47 -15.24
C GLU A 713 -25.22 14.69 -14.38
N LEU A 714 -24.68 15.86 -14.73
CA LEU A 714 -24.99 17.11 -14.05
C LEU A 714 -26.44 17.54 -14.30
N ALA A 715 -26.98 17.32 -15.49
CA ALA A 715 -28.41 17.54 -15.76
C ALA A 715 -29.30 16.66 -14.87
N ALA A 716 -28.94 15.39 -14.69
CA ALA A 716 -29.66 14.48 -13.78
C ALA A 716 -29.55 14.93 -12.31
N VAL A 717 -28.40 15.47 -11.90
CA VAL A 717 -28.25 16.08 -10.57
C VAL A 717 -29.13 17.30 -10.42
N ALA A 718 -29.17 18.21 -11.39
CA ALA A 718 -30.00 19.42 -11.37
C ALA A 718 -31.49 19.05 -11.27
N GLU A 719 -31.95 18.05 -12.02
CA GLU A 719 -33.32 17.52 -11.94
C GLU A 719 -33.63 16.96 -10.54
N ARG A 720 -32.73 16.16 -9.99
CA ARG A 720 -32.86 15.60 -8.62
C ARG A 720 -32.93 16.70 -7.56
N GLU A 721 -32.18 17.78 -7.73
CA GLU A 721 -32.20 18.95 -6.84
C GLU A 721 -33.44 19.85 -7.04
N GLY A 722 -34.25 19.57 -8.05
CA GLY A 722 -35.44 20.34 -8.38
C GLY A 722 -35.18 21.70 -8.99
N ASP A 723 -34.01 21.92 -9.60
CA ASP A 723 -33.59 23.17 -10.23
C ASP A 723 -32.87 22.88 -11.55
N ALA A 724 -33.61 22.80 -12.64
CA ALA A 724 -33.08 22.51 -13.98
C ALA A 724 -32.03 23.52 -14.46
N GLU A 725 -32.09 24.78 -13.95
CA GLU A 725 -31.15 25.85 -14.31
C GLU A 725 -29.92 25.91 -13.40
N LEU A 726 -29.81 25.02 -12.41
CA LEU A 726 -28.73 25.07 -11.41
C LEU A 726 -27.34 25.09 -12.05
N ILE A 727 -27.10 24.26 -13.07
CA ILE A 727 -25.79 24.17 -13.71
C ILE A 727 -25.42 25.47 -14.45
N ASN A 728 -26.40 26.17 -15.01
CA ASN A 728 -26.17 27.44 -15.68
C ASN A 728 -25.84 28.58 -14.70
N ARG A 729 -26.19 28.43 -13.42
CA ARG A 729 -25.89 29.41 -12.37
C ARG A 729 -24.50 29.22 -11.77
N ILE A 730 -23.87 28.07 -11.97
CA ILE A 730 -22.51 27.76 -11.49
C ILE A 730 -21.51 28.47 -12.41
N ALA A 731 -20.62 29.30 -11.85
CA ALA A 731 -19.55 29.96 -12.59
C ALA A 731 -18.45 28.97 -13.03
N ASP A 732 -17.60 29.39 -13.96
CA ASP A 732 -16.38 28.67 -14.35
C ASP A 732 -15.25 29.65 -14.71
N GLU A 733 -14.05 29.16 -15.04
CA GLU A 733 -12.84 29.96 -15.29
C GLU A 733 -12.96 30.89 -16.49
N ARG A 734 -13.95 30.69 -17.36
CA ARG A 734 -14.17 31.55 -18.54
C ARG A 734 -14.81 32.89 -18.17
N ASN A 735 -15.49 32.96 -17.05
CA ASN A 735 -16.23 34.14 -16.62
C ASN A 735 -15.90 34.62 -15.19
N VAL A 736 -15.28 33.76 -14.35
CA VAL A 736 -14.98 34.11 -12.96
C VAL A 736 -13.62 33.53 -12.55
N THR A 737 -12.70 34.38 -12.12
CA THR A 737 -11.34 34.04 -11.70
C THR A 737 -10.98 34.56 -10.30
N THR A 738 -11.81 35.43 -9.73
CA THR A 738 -11.63 36.01 -8.39
C THR A 738 -12.87 35.81 -7.53
N VAL A 739 -12.73 35.97 -6.22
CA VAL A 739 -13.86 35.88 -5.27
C VAL A 739 -14.86 37.00 -5.48
N GLU A 740 -14.39 38.19 -5.81
CA GLU A 740 -15.24 39.35 -6.07
C GLU A 740 -16.12 39.15 -7.32
N GLU A 741 -15.52 38.65 -8.41
CA GLU A 741 -16.24 38.26 -9.62
C GLU A 741 -17.25 37.14 -9.34
N LEU A 742 -16.85 36.15 -8.50
CA LEU A 742 -17.75 35.07 -8.11
C LEU A 742 -18.97 35.58 -7.37
N THR A 743 -18.79 36.48 -6.40
CA THR A 743 -19.89 37.03 -5.64
C THR A 743 -20.86 37.81 -6.56
N ALA A 744 -20.34 38.65 -7.47
CA ALA A 744 -21.15 39.36 -8.45
C ALA A 744 -21.92 38.41 -9.39
N TRP A 745 -21.26 37.33 -9.86
CA TRP A 745 -21.89 36.30 -10.69
C TRP A 745 -23.08 35.63 -9.98
N LEU A 746 -22.88 35.24 -8.71
CA LEU A 746 -23.92 34.57 -7.93
C LEU A 746 -25.14 35.46 -7.71
N GLU A 747 -24.94 36.76 -7.48
CA GLU A 747 -26.01 37.76 -7.35
C GLU A 747 -26.77 37.92 -8.68
N GLU A 748 -26.07 38.12 -9.79
CA GLU A 748 -26.66 38.26 -11.13
C GLU A 748 -27.49 37.03 -11.53
N HIS A 749 -26.97 35.81 -11.25
CA HIS A 749 -27.62 34.57 -11.64
C HIS A 749 -28.52 33.98 -10.54
N GLN A 750 -28.73 34.70 -9.43
CA GLN A 750 -29.61 34.31 -8.33
C GLN A 750 -29.29 32.89 -7.82
N HIS A 751 -28.00 32.62 -7.57
CA HIS A 751 -27.56 31.31 -7.15
C HIS A 751 -28.13 30.94 -5.78
N PRO A 752 -28.62 29.68 -5.56
CA PRO A 752 -29.26 29.28 -4.31
C PRO A 752 -28.38 29.41 -3.08
N ALA A 753 -27.06 29.28 -3.20
CA ALA A 753 -26.11 29.44 -2.09
C ALA A 753 -26.24 30.78 -1.33
N LEU A 754 -26.68 31.86 -2.02
CA LEU A 754 -26.85 33.18 -1.39
C LEU A 754 -27.96 33.21 -0.34
N THR A 755 -28.98 32.35 -0.49
CA THR A 755 -30.13 32.30 0.42
C THR A 755 -30.06 31.16 1.43
N MET A 756 -29.06 30.32 1.32
CA MET A 756 -28.81 29.21 2.25
C MET A 756 -28.15 29.70 3.56
N PRO A 757 -28.38 29.04 4.70
CA PRO A 757 -27.69 29.38 5.94
C PRO A 757 -26.17 29.44 5.75
N PRO A 758 -25.45 30.32 6.45
CA PRO A 758 -23.99 30.33 6.40
C PRO A 758 -23.40 28.96 6.75
N ILE A 759 -22.35 28.57 6.07
CA ILE A 759 -21.64 27.30 6.35
C ILE A 759 -20.83 27.40 7.66
N PHE A 760 -20.41 28.62 8.06
CA PHE A 760 -19.68 28.92 9.29
C PHE A 760 -20.57 29.60 10.32
#